data_025538bfbaafcb137ebcba04f1664bb8
#
_entry.id   025538bfbaafcb137ebcba04f1664bb8
#
_cell.length_a   1.000
_cell.length_b   1.000
_cell.length_c   1.000
_cell.angle_alpha   90.00
_cell.angle_beta   90.00
_cell.angle_gamma   90.00
#
_symmetry.space_group_name_H-M   'P 1'
#
loop_
_entity.id
_entity.type
_entity.pdbx_description
1 polymer ?
#
loop_
_entity_poly.entity_id
_entity_poly.type
_entity_poly.pdbx_seq_one_letter_code
_entity_poly.pdbx_strand_id
1 'polypeptide(L)'
;MAKARKAKEPVTKLSVQVSRALREGALYVFGALAFILWFALFTYDPTDPGFSQATGNAEIQNAMGRVGALAADFLFNFFGRPAYLFTIMVFYLGWMLYREQKTQIELTKVDFALRFSGFVATLVASCALSTLHFSPAGFNESAGGIIGQIVGLRLEAVMKLLGASTLLFVMWIASISLFLGISWFNVMDRIGHWCLVGYDKARVKIGELRDKAEGRRQLAARQEVVEVEKQRTFGRLRPKIEPVMPSLEPSVRAEKERQVPLFDPPAAGELPPLALLDDPPVQQPGYSPESLEAMSRLVELKLKDFGIDVDVRSVSPGPVITRFELDPAPGVKVSQISTLAKDLARSLSVVSVRVLEVIPGKSYVGLEIPNENRQLVTLGEILRSRAYDDLASPLTLALGKDIGGNSVVADLARMPHLLIAGTTGSGKSVAINAMVLSILYKTQPEQVRMIMIDPKMLELSVYEGIPHLLTPVVTDMSEAANSLRWCVAEMDRRYRLMSGLGVRNIGGYNRKVKDAIDRGDPIKDPTYKPPPFEDEDKPIEHPTLQPLPYIVVIIDELADMMMIVGKKVEELIARLAQKARASGIHMLLATQRPSVDVITGLIKANVPTRIAFQVSARVDSRTILDQIGAENLLGHGDMLYLPPGTSLPVRVHGAFVADHEVHRVVKHLRTSGTPRYIDEILEGPSSPTPSLLGIDKIPLIGADAEEDPLYDQAVQVVLDTKKASISGVQRRLKIGYNRAARMVETMEAAGLVGPLQSNGSREILVPTSAADEHRATPD
;
A
#
# COMPACT_ATOMS: atom_id res chain seq x y z
N MET A 1 28.21 39.43 -23.35
CA MET A 1 29.22 39.36 -22.26
C MET A 1 28.74 38.37 -21.20
N ALA A 2 29.28 37.18 -21.23
CA ALA A 2 28.88 36.10 -20.33
C ALA A 2 29.64 36.25 -19.00
N LYS A 3 28.90 36.34 -17.89
CA LYS A 3 29.47 36.25 -16.53
C LYS A 3 29.82 34.80 -16.23
N ALA A 4 31.11 34.51 -16.19
CA ALA A 4 31.66 33.24 -15.79
C ALA A 4 31.23 32.89 -14.36
N ARG A 5 30.53 31.74 -14.18
CA ARG A 5 30.35 31.07 -12.90
C ARG A 5 31.74 30.61 -12.38
N LYS A 6 32.19 31.19 -11.28
CA LYS A 6 33.37 30.66 -10.55
C LYS A 6 33.08 29.22 -10.15
N ALA A 7 33.85 28.30 -10.71
CA ALA A 7 33.91 26.91 -10.25
C ALA A 7 34.40 26.88 -8.81
N LYS A 8 33.69 26.20 -7.91
CA LYS A 8 34.19 25.88 -6.56
C LYS A 8 35.39 24.93 -6.71
N GLU A 9 36.54 25.35 -6.19
CA GLU A 9 37.74 24.51 -6.09
C GLU A 9 37.40 23.19 -5.33
N PRO A 10 38.04 22.08 -5.70
CA PRO A 10 37.84 20.82 -4.99
C PRO A 10 38.40 20.93 -3.58
N VAL A 11 37.53 20.87 -2.59
CA VAL A 11 37.91 20.84 -1.16
C VAL A 11 38.75 19.58 -0.93
N THR A 12 40.05 19.77 -0.60
CA THR A 12 40.97 18.67 -0.33
C THR A 12 40.52 17.90 0.92
N LYS A 13 40.69 16.57 0.94
CA LYS A 13 40.36 15.71 2.10
C LYS A 13 40.95 16.20 3.42
N LEU A 14 42.09 16.85 3.34
CA LEU A 14 42.80 17.43 4.49
C LEU A 14 42.04 18.62 5.10
N SER A 15 41.43 19.49 4.29
CA SER A 15 40.65 20.63 4.76
C SER A 15 39.37 20.20 5.47
N VAL A 16 38.77 19.08 5.04
CA VAL A 16 37.57 18.49 5.69
C VAL A 16 37.92 17.89 7.05
N GLN A 17 39.04 17.21 7.17
CA GLN A 17 39.51 16.64 8.45
C GLN A 17 39.87 17.73 9.47
N VAL A 18 40.59 18.78 9.05
CA VAL A 18 40.96 19.91 9.90
C VAL A 18 39.72 20.68 10.36
N SER A 19 38.75 20.93 9.46
CA SER A 19 37.51 21.60 9.84
C SER A 19 36.66 20.76 10.81
N ARG A 20 36.72 19.43 10.71
CA ARG A 20 36.04 18.51 11.63
C ARG A 20 36.68 18.56 13.02
N ALA A 21 38.03 18.47 13.07
CA ALA A 21 38.78 18.54 14.33
C ALA A 21 38.55 19.87 15.06
N LEU A 22 38.53 21.00 14.31
CA LEU A 22 38.29 22.32 14.87
C LEU A 22 36.85 22.42 15.48
N ARG A 23 35.84 21.83 14.86
CA ARG A 23 34.47 21.86 15.36
C ARG A 23 34.27 20.92 16.56
N GLU A 24 34.90 19.75 16.54
CA GLU A 24 34.92 18.86 17.71
C GLU A 24 35.65 19.56 18.86
N GLY A 25 36.76 20.24 18.56
CA GLY A 25 37.48 21.10 19.54
C GLY A 25 36.61 22.22 20.09
N ALA A 26 35.81 22.90 19.24
CA ALA A 26 34.86 23.91 19.67
C ALA A 26 33.81 23.35 20.64
N LEU A 27 33.27 22.16 20.38
CA LEU A 27 32.31 21.52 21.30
C LEU A 27 32.91 21.27 22.68
N TYR A 28 34.15 20.79 22.73
CA TYR A 28 34.85 20.59 24.01
C TYR A 28 35.16 21.91 24.71
N VAL A 29 35.61 22.94 24.00
CA VAL A 29 35.87 24.27 24.56
C VAL A 29 34.62 24.90 25.12
N PHE A 30 33.55 24.95 24.34
CA PHE A 30 32.27 25.49 24.78
C PHE A 30 31.65 24.63 25.89
N GLY A 31 31.79 23.30 25.85
CA GLY A 31 31.41 22.41 26.91
C GLY A 31 32.14 22.67 28.23
N ALA A 32 33.45 22.86 28.16
CA ALA A 32 34.27 23.21 29.31
C ALA A 32 33.90 24.60 29.88
N LEU A 33 33.69 25.58 28.99
CA LEU A 33 33.25 26.93 29.41
C LEU A 33 31.88 26.87 30.08
N ALA A 34 30.94 26.11 29.52
CA ALA A 34 29.61 25.91 30.11
C ALA A 34 29.70 25.23 31.50
N PHE A 35 30.59 24.24 31.63
CA PHE A 35 30.83 23.56 32.91
C PHE A 35 31.45 24.50 33.96
N ILE A 36 32.48 25.28 33.55
CA ILE A 36 33.11 26.27 34.42
C ILE A 36 32.06 27.30 34.91
N LEU A 37 31.24 27.82 33.97
CA LEU A 37 30.19 28.78 34.31
C LEU A 37 29.13 28.17 35.22
N TRP A 38 28.71 26.92 34.93
CA TRP A 38 27.76 26.19 35.75
C TRP A 38 28.28 25.98 37.17
N PHE A 39 29.56 25.57 37.28
CA PHE A 39 30.20 25.33 38.57
C PHE A 39 30.44 26.61 39.37
N ALA A 40 30.76 27.73 38.68
CA ALA A 40 30.85 29.05 39.29
C ALA A 40 29.51 29.52 39.86
N LEU A 41 28.37 29.29 39.15
CA LEU A 41 27.03 29.60 39.61
C LEU A 41 26.58 28.66 40.75
N PHE A 42 26.95 27.38 40.69
CA PHE A 42 26.57 26.38 41.69
C PHE A 42 27.28 26.60 43.03
N THR A 43 28.53 27.08 43.00
CA THR A 43 29.33 27.37 44.20
C THR A 43 29.32 28.86 44.56
N TYR A 44 28.27 29.58 44.15
CA TYR A 44 28.07 30.99 44.50
C TYR A 44 27.86 31.16 45.97
N ASP A 45 28.63 32.03 46.59
CA ASP A 45 28.47 32.49 47.97
C ASP A 45 28.31 34.01 47.98
N PRO A 46 27.25 34.58 48.64
CA PRO A 46 27.03 36.02 48.70
C PRO A 46 28.14 36.79 49.49
N THR A 47 28.96 36.10 50.25
CA THR A 47 30.07 36.73 51.04
C THR A 47 31.33 36.93 50.25
N ASP A 48 31.46 36.34 49.07
CA ASP A 48 32.62 36.47 48.16
C ASP A 48 32.70 37.91 47.59
N PRO A 49 33.90 38.42 47.35
CA PRO A 49 34.08 39.73 46.68
C PRO A 49 33.55 39.65 45.25
N GLY A 50 32.47 40.38 44.98
CA GLY A 50 31.71 40.40 43.72
C GLY A 50 31.58 41.79 43.13
N PHE A 51 30.69 41.92 42.15
CA PHE A 51 30.31 43.18 41.52
C PHE A 51 29.42 44.03 42.48
N SER A 52 28.59 43.36 43.27
CA SER A 52 27.61 44.00 44.15
C SER A 52 28.17 44.37 45.54
N GLN A 53 29.23 43.70 46.00
CA GLN A 53 29.83 43.89 47.32
C GLN A 53 31.33 43.89 47.29
N ALA A 54 31.97 44.93 47.86
CA ALA A 54 33.39 45.03 48.09
C ALA A 54 33.70 44.48 49.49
N THR A 55 33.67 43.19 49.69
CA THR A 55 34.00 42.54 50.96
C THR A 55 35.52 42.29 51.02
N GLY A 56 36.14 42.66 52.13
CA GLY A 56 37.58 42.49 52.33
C GLY A 56 37.99 41.09 52.79
N ASN A 57 37.24 40.04 52.54
CA ASN A 57 37.56 38.67 52.93
C ASN A 57 38.68 38.11 52.05
N ALA A 58 39.72 37.56 52.70
CA ALA A 58 40.89 37.01 52.05
C ALA A 58 40.68 35.60 51.40
N GLU A 59 39.65 34.90 51.81
CA GLU A 59 39.36 33.54 51.30
C GLU A 59 38.09 33.53 50.44
N ILE A 60 38.23 33.17 49.20
CA ILE A 60 37.14 33.07 48.22
C ILE A 60 36.54 31.67 48.28
N GLN A 61 35.24 31.58 48.56
CA GLN A 61 34.48 30.32 48.68
C GLN A 61 34.12 29.72 47.32
N ASN A 62 34.02 30.56 46.28
CA ASN A 62 33.68 30.07 44.92
C ASN A 62 34.78 29.19 44.40
N ALA A 63 34.40 27.95 43.98
CA ALA A 63 35.32 26.94 43.49
C ALA A 63 36.11 27.36 42.20
N MET A 64 35.56 28.32 41.43
CA MET A 64 36.23 28.89 40.24
C MET A 64 37.03 30.17 40.57
N GLY A 65 37.27 30.43 41.83
CA GLY A 65 38.07 31.53 42.31
C GLY A 65 37.46 32.93 42.05
N ARG A 66 38.30 33.96 42.01
CA ARG A 66 37.86 35.36 41.86
C ARG A 66 37.03 35.63 40.62
N VAL A 67 37.42 35.02 39.49
CA VAL A 67 36.70 35.19 38.21
C VAL A 67 35.32 34.55 38.27
N GLY A 68 35.23 33.34 38.89
CA GLY A 68 33.97 32.67 39.11
C GLY A 68 33.02 33.41 40.02
N ALA A 69 33.52 33.92 41.15
CA ALA A 69 32.75 34.72 42.12
C ALA A 69 32.21 35.99 41.44
N LEU A 70 33.00 36.73 40.70
CA LEU A 70 32.63 37.97 40.04
C LEU A 70 31.61 37.72 38.91
N ALA A 71 31.77 36.66 38.12
CA ALA A 71 30.83 36.28 37.06
C ALA A 71 29.53 35.80 37.64
N ALA A 72 29.54 35.00 38.71
CA ALA A 72 28.34 34.48 39.33
C ALA A 72 27.55 35.63 40.02
N ASP A 73 28.22 36.53 40.76
CA ASP A 73 27.58 37.66 41.39
C ASP A 73 26.93 38.59 40.36
N PHE A 74 27.63 38.92 39.25
CA PHE A 74 27.06 39.71 38.17
C PHE A 74 25.79 39.06 37.59
N LEU A 75 25.89 37.76 37.25
CA LEU A 75 24.77 37.07 36.63
C LEU A 75 23.58 36.90 37.56
N PHE A 76 23.79 36.61 38.82
CA PHE A 76 22.68 36.47 39.80
C PHE A 76 22.05 37.81 40.15
N ASN A 77 22.78 38.89 40.26
CA ASN A 77 22.21 40.21 40.51
C ASN A 77 21.32 40.67 39.34
N PHE A 78 21.78 40.48 38.07
CA PHE A 78 20.98 40.90 36.92
C PHE A 78 19.83 39.97 36.57
N PHE A 79 20.06 38.64 36.63
CA PHE A 79 19.10 37.65 36.13
C PHE A 79 18.51 36.72 37.17
N GLY A 80 19.00 36.71 38.38
CA GLY A 80 18.55 35.79 39.44
C GLY A 80 18.77 34.31 39.06
N ARG A 81 17.88 33.44 39.55
CA ARG A 81 17.95 31.99 39.23
C ARG A 81 18.03 31.63 37.75
N PRO A 82 17.36 32.33 36.81
CA PRO A 82 17.53 32.13 35.37
C PRO A 82 18.96 32.34 34.84
N ALA A 83 19.91 32.83 35.63
CA ALA A 83 21.32 32.91 35.26
C ALA A 83 21.91 31.59 34.77
N TYR A 84 21.40 30.45 35.25
CA TYR A 84 21.77 29.12 34.78
C TYR A 84 21.46 28.89 33.27
N LEU A 85 20.56 29.65 32.67
CA LEU A 85 20.29 29.57 31.21
C LEU A 85 21.51 29.97 30.36
N PHE A 86 22.40 30.77 30.90
CA PHE A 86 23.65 31.10 30.19
C PHE A 86 24.57 29.89 30.01
N THR A 87 24.61 28.98 30.99
CA THR A 87 25.37 27.72 30.85
C THR A 87 24.81 26.83 29.73
N ILE A 88 23.47 26.75 29.66
CA ILE A 88 22.77 26.01 28.60
C ILE A 88 23.03 26.67 27.25
N MET A 89 23.00 27.99 27.16
CA MET A 89 23.27 28.71 25.90
C MET A 89 24.70 28.46 25.41
N VAL A 90 25.69 28.54 26.30
CA VAL A 90 27.12 28.32 25.94
C VAL A 90 27.31 26.89 25.42
N PHE A 91 26.72 25.89 26.11
CA PHE A 91 26.76 24.51 25.64
C PHE A 91 26.04 24.32 24.31
N TYR A 92 24.85 24.92 24.16
CA TYR A 92 24.04 24.85 22.95
C TYR A 92 24.76 25.47 21.75
N LEU A 93 25.50 26.57 21.96
CA LEU A 93 26.31 27.20 20.92
C LEU A 93 27.39 26.24 20.40
N GLY A 94 28.12 25.57 21.29
CA GLY A 94 29.12 24.56 20.94
C GLY A 94 28.49 23.39 20.19
N TRP A 95 27.32 22.91 20.67
CA TRP A 95 26.59 21.83 20.02
C TRP A 95 26.01 22.22 18.64
N MET A 96 25.59 23.46 18.47
CA MET A 96 25.10 23.98 17.21
C MET A 96 26.21 24.02 16.14
N LEU A 97 27.43 24.51 16.53
CA LEU A 97 28.61 24.52 15.67
C LEU A 97 29.05 23.10 15.27
N TYR A 98 28.87 22.13 16.17
CA TYR A 98 29.15 20.72 15.89
C TYR A 98 28.10 20.08 14.95
N ARG A 99 26.80 20.38 15.16
CA ARG A 99 25.67 19.80 14.42
C ARG A 99 25.59 20.24 12.95
N GLU A 100 26.04 21.42 12.61
CA GLU A 100 25.99 22.01 11.26
C GLU A 100 26.56 21.07 10.19
N GLN A 101 27.50 20.19 10.57
CA GLN A 101 28.11 19.22 9.66
C GLN A 101 27.20 18.04 9.28
N LYS A 102 26.23 17.63 10.13
CA LYS A 102 25.37 16.46 9.89
C LYS A 102 24.19 16.71 8.95
N THR A 103 23.78 17.97 8.81
CA THR A 103 22.51 18.32 8.13
C THR A 103 22.69 19.12 6.84
N GLN A 104 23.92 19.45 6.41
CA GLN A 104 24.23 20.29 5.22
C GLN A 104 23.42 21.62 5.14
N ILE A 105 22.88 22.09 6.26
CA ILE A 105 22.14 23.34 6.34
C ILE A 105 23.12 24.41 6.78
N GLU A 106 23.52 25.30 5.87
CA GLU A 106 24.29 26.50 6.20
C GLU A 106 23.41 27.41 7.06
N LEU A 107 23.79 27.60 8.33
CA LEU A 107 23.11 28.56 9.20
C LEU A 107 23.33 29.97 8.67
N THR A 108 22.27 30.64 8.28
CA THR A 108 22.35 32.03 7.86
C THR A 108 22.53 32.96 9.07
N LYS A 109 23.09 34.16 8.84
CA LYS A 109 23.16 35.18 9.89
C LYS A 109 21.78 35.49 10.52
N VAL A 110 20.74 35.33 9.74
CA VAL A 110 19.34 35.53 10.18
C VAL A 110 18.93 34.44 11.18
N ASP A 111 19.27 33.17 10.92
CA ASP A 111 18.95 32.05 11.83
C ASP A 111 19.63 32.23 13.18
N PHE A 112 20.89 32.70 13.18
CA PHE A 112 21.58 32.98 14.42
C PHE A 112 20.93 34.16 15.18
N ALA A 113 20.59 35.25 14.49
CA ALA A 113 19.93 36.39 15.10
C ALA A 113 18.56 36.01 15.69
N LEU A 114 17.77 35.20 14.99
CA LEU A 114 16.49 34.68 15.47
C LEU A 114 16.64 33.82 16.71
N ARG A 115 17.61 32.91 16.76
CA ARG A 115 17.88 32.08 17.93
C ARG A 115 18.38 32.88 19.12
N PHE A 116 19.26 33.85 18.86
CA PHE A 116 19.74 34.74 19.89
C PHE A 116 18.61 35.60 20.49
N SER A 117 17.73 36.17 19.64
CA SER A 117 16.55 36.89 20.12
C SER A 117 15.61 36.01 20.93
N GLY A 118 15.43 34.72 20.49
CA GLY A 118 14.69 33.70 21.22
C GLY A 118 15.30 33.42 22.60
N PHE A 119 16.63 33.34 22.70
CA PHE A 119 17.32 33.20 23.99
C PHE A 119 17.08 34.40 24.93
N VAL A 120 17.28 35.62 24.41
CA VAL A 120 17.08 36.84 25.19
C VAL A 120 15.62 36.92 25.69
N ALA A 121 14.66 36.64 24.82
CA ALA A 121 13.23 36.65 25.22
C ALA A 121 12.92 35.54 26.27
N THR A 122 13.51 34.35 26.12
CA THR A 122 13.39 33.26 27.09
C THR A 122 13.98 33.67 28.46
N LEU A 123 15.12 34.30 28.44
CA LEU A 123 15.81 34.77 29.67
C LEU A 123 14.97 35.80 30.37
N VAL A 124 14.50 36.86 29.67
CA VAL A 124 13.67 37.91 30.24
C VAL A 124 12.36 37.37 30.81
N ALA A 125 11.68 36.50 30.05
CA ALA A 125 10.43 35.86 30.54
C ALA A 125 10.70 34.96 31.75
N SER A 126 11.81 34.23 31.76
CA SER A 126 12.20 33.39 32.91
C SER A 126 12.51 34.25 34.15
N CYS A 127 13.21 35.37 33.99
CA CYS A 127 13.49 36.31 35.06
C CYS A 127 12.20 36.89 35.65
N ALA A 128 11.29 37.34 34.79
CA ALA A 128 10.01 37.91 35.23
C ALA A 128 9.13 36.87 35.94
N LEU A 129 9.00 35.64 35.39
CA LEU A 129 8.27 34.54 36.05
C LEU A 129 8.91 34.14 37.37
N SER A 130 10.26 34.13 37.45
CA SER A 130 10.99 33.82 38.68
C SER A 130 10.71 34.84 39.76
N THR A 131 10.65 36.12 39.42
CA THR A 131 10.30 37.20 40.41
C THR A 131 8.88 37.08 40.90
N LEU A 132 7.92 36.72 40.04
CA LEU A 132 6.50 36.64 40.41
C LEU A 132 6.13 35.41 41.27
N HIS A 133 6.87 34.30 41.09
CA HIS A 133 6.46 33.02 41.69
C HIS A 133 7.43 32.41 42.69
N PHE A 134 8.67 32.87 42.74
CA PHE A 134 9.66 32.32 43.66
C PHE A 134 10.12 33.35 44.71
N SER A 135 10.31 32.88 45.94
CA SER A 135 10.87 33.73 47.02
C SER A 135 12.36 34.01 46.76
N PRO A 136 12.87 35.16 47.21
CA PRO A 136 14.25 35.60 47.03
C PRO A 136 15.28 34.84 47.86
N ALA A 137 14.92 33.75 48.54
CA ALA A 137 15.79 33.02 49.46
C ALA A 137 17.20 32.73 48.83
N GLY A 138 18.25 33.36 49.37
CA GLY A 138 19.64 33.24 48.91
C GLY A 138 20.09 34.25 47.86
N PHE A 139 19.23 35.19 47.44
CA PHE A 139 19.55 36.26 46.49
C PHE A 139 19.19 37.63 47.08
N ASN A 140 20.05 38.64 46.81
CA ASN A 140 19.99 39.94 47.51
C ASN A 140 18.68 40.73 47.35
N GLU A 141 17.94 40.60 46.22
CA GLU A 141 16.77 41.44 46.00
C GLU A 141 15.55 40.68 45.46
N SER A 142 15.73 39.79 44.46
CA SER A 142 14.62 39.00 43.89
C SER A 142 15.11 37.70 43.26
N ALA A 143 14.24 36.69 43.17
CA ALA A 143 14.54 35.43 42.55
C ALA A 143 14.82 35.55 41.02
N GLY A 144 14.38 36.61 40.36
CA GLY A 144 14.61 36.90 38.95
C GLY A 144 15.58 38.03 38.65
N GLY A 145 16.28 38.54 39.68
CA GLY A 145 17.22 39.65 39.57
C GLY A 145 16.59 40.97 39.16
N ILE A 146 17.43 41.95 38.82
CA ILE A 146 17.01 43.32 38.41
C ILE A 146 16.07 43.27 37.20
N ILE A 147 16.37 42.44 36.21
CA ILE A 147 15.53 42.31 34.96
C ILE A 147 14.16 41.75 35.32
N GLY A 148 14.11 40.74 36.18
CA GLY A 148 12.85 40.16 36.64
C GLY A 148 11.97 41.15 37.40
N GLN A 149 12.57 41.99 38.25
CA GLN A 149 11.86 43.06 38.95
C GLN A 149 11.28 44.11 37.96
N ILE A 150 12.09 44.61 37.06
CA ILE A 150 11.67 45.64 36.09
C ILE A 150 10.52 45.13 35.21
N VAL A 151 10.60 43.93 34.70
CA VAL A 151 9.60 43.39 33.78
C VAL A 151 8.43 42.77 34.53
N GLY A 152 8.68 41.92 35.51
CA GLY A 152 7.66 41.14 36.23
C GLY A 152 6.73 42.08 37.03
N LEU A 153 7.26 42.95 37.86
CA LEU A 153 6.46 43.84 38.71
C LEU A 153 5.69 44.89 37.89
N ARG A 154 6.25 45.40 36.79
CA ARG A 154 5.52 46.31 35.89
C ARG A 154 4.35 45.61 35.20
N LEU A 155 4.53 44.36 34.71
CA LEU A 155 3.44 43.60 34.14
C LEU A 155 2.37 43.22 35.17
N GLU A 156 2.77 42.85 36.36
CA GLU A 156 1.83 42.59 37.48
C GLU A 156 1.00 43.83 37.83
N ALA A 157 1.62 45.00 37.87
CA ALA A 157 0.91 46.25 38.14
C ALA A 157 -0.17 46.55 37.08
N VAL A 158 0.04 46.16 35.80
CA VAL A 158 -0.93 46.40 34.72
C VAL A 158 -1.98 45.30 34.62
N MET A 159 -1.58 44.00 34.71
CA MET A 159 -2.43 42.87 34.41
C MET A 159 -2.77 41.97 35.59
N LYS A 160 -2.35 42.33 36.78
CA LYS A 160 -2.37 41.52 38.02
C LYS A 160 -1.57 40.22 37.80
N LEU A 161 -1.32 39.47 38.92
CA LEU A 161 -0.45 38.29 38.91
C LEU A 161 -0.86 37.24 37.88
N LEU A 162 -2.18 36.94 37.78
CA LEU A 162 -2.65 35.89 36.88
C LEU A 162 -2.44 36.28 35.39
N GLY A 163 -2.77 37.50 35.00
CA GLY A 163 -2.60 37.97 33.62
C GLY A 163 -1.14 38.07 33.22
N ALA A 164 -0.29 38.65 34.10
CA ALA A 164 1.14 38.75 33.87
C ALA A 164 1.80 37.37 33.74
N SER A 165 1.44 36.43 34.62
CA SER A 165 1.98 35.05 34.58
C SER A 165 1.58 34.30 33.31
N THR A 166 0.31 34.41 32.90
CA THR A 166 -0.18 33.76 31.67
C THR A 166 0.53 34.31 30.43
N LEU A 167 0.63 35.64 30.33
CA LEU A 167 1.31 36.29 29.20
C LEU A 167 2.80 35.89 29.14
N LEU A 168 3.50 35.95 30.27
CA LEU A 168 4.90 35.59 30.37
C LEU A 168 5.13 34.11 30.07
N PHE A 169 4.23 33.22 30.49
CA PHE A 169 4.33 31.79 30.20
C PHE A 169 4.15 31.49 28.73
N VAL A 170 3.18 32.11 28.06
CA VAL A 170 3.02 31.98 26.59
C VAL A 170 4.23 32.51 25.85
N MET A 171 4.74 33.70 26.25
CA MET A 171 5.99 34.24 25.66
C MET A 171 7.18 33.30 25.90
N TRP A 172 7.27 32.70 27.07
CA TRP A 172 8.33 31.74 27.41
C TRP A 172 8.29 30.51 26.53
N ILE A 173 7.11 29.89 26.29
CA ILE A 173 6.92 28.76 25.40
C ILE A 173 7.31 29.13 23.95
N ALA A 174 6.85 30.29 23.47
CA ALA A 174 7.13 30.74 22.12
C ALA A 174 8.63 31.06 21.92
N SER A 175 9.26 31.71 22.90
CA SER A 175 10.67 32.08 22.84
C SER A 175 11.61 30.86 22.95
N ILE A 176 11.26 29.83 23.73
CA ILE A 176 11.99 28.55 23.75
C ILE A 176 11.93 27.87 22.39
N SER A 177 10.75 27.86 21.74
CA SER A 177 10.64 27.31 20.38
C SER A 177 11.56 28.02 19.40
N LEU A 178 11.64 29.34 19.49
CA LEU A 178 12.51 30.15 18.65
C LEU A 178 14.00 29.91 18.97
N PHE A 179 14.37 29.84 20.25
CA PHE A 179 15.73 29.59 20.70
C PHE A 179 16.26 28.22 20.30
N LEU A 180 15.54 27.17 20.61
CA LEU A 180 15.97 25.78 20.34
C LEU A 180 15.61 25.30 18.93
N GLY A 181 14.71 25.99 18.22
CA GLY A 181 14.19 25.55 16.93
C GLY A 181 13.34 24.28 17.04
N ILE A 182 12.65 24.09 18.16
CA ILE A 182 11.84 22.89 18.44
C ILE A 182 10.36 23.20 18.23
N SER A 183 9.67 22.34 17.51
CA SER A 183 8.21 22.35 17.44
C SER A 183 7.63 21.59 18.64
N TRP A 184 6.82 22.25 19.44
CA TRP A 184 6.12 21.63 20.58
C TRP A 184 5.20 20.47 20.13
N PHE A 185 4.61 20.56 18.95
CA PHE A 185 3.81 19.47 18.38
C PHE A 185 4.64 18.20 18.19
N ASN A 186 5.86 18.33 17.64
CA ASN A 186 6.77 17.18 17.47
C ASN A 186 7.24 16.61 18.83
N VAL A 187 7.37 17.46 19.86
CA VAL A 187 7.71 17.01 21.21
C VAL A 187 6.53 16.24 21.82
N MET A 188 5.31 16.77 21.69
CA MET A 188 4.09 16.11 22.16
C MET A 188 3.87 14.77 21.46
N ASP A 189 4.06 14.69 20.14
CA ASP A 189 3.97 13.45 19.37
C ASP A 189 4.98 12.40 19.85
N ARG A 190 6.22 12.82 20.10
CA ARG A 190 7.24 11.91 20.67
C ARG A 190 6.87 11.42 22.06
N ILE A 191 6.43 12.32 22.95
CA ILE A 191 5.99 11.96 24.30
C ILE A 191 4.77 11.02 24.20
N GLY A 192 3.78 11.35 23.37
CA GLY A 192 2.61 10.51 23.12
C GLY A 192 3.00 9.11 22.64
N HIS A 193 3.91 9.04 21.67
CA HIS A 193 4.44 7.76 21.19
C HIS A 193 5.13 6.96 22.31
N TRP A 194 5.97 7.59 23.12
CA TRP A 194 6.64 6.91 24.25
C TRP A 194 5.64 6.44 25.31
N CYS A 195 4.62 7.24 25.60
CA CYS A 195 3.56 6.86 26.53
C CYS A 195 2.77 5.66 26.01
N LEU A 196 2.40 5.64 24.72
CA LEU A 196 1.69 4.53 24.10
C LEU A 196 2.53 3.26 24.09
N VAL A 197 3.81 3.36 23.70
CA VAL A 197 4.75 2.22 23.74
C VAL A 197 4.96 1.72 25.17
N GLY A 198 5.05 2.65 26.13
CA GLY A 198 5.15 2.31 27.56
C GLY A 198 3.91 1.59 28.07
N TYR A 199 2.72 2.09 27.70
CA TYR A 199 1.44 1.48 28.05
C TYR A 199 1.31 0.06 27.46
N ASP A 200 1.65 -0.11 26.16
CA ASP A 200 1.60 -1.42 25.53
C ASP A 200 2.57 -2.42 26.18
N LYS A 201 3.80 -1.99 26.48
CA LYS A 201 4.76 -2.82 27.22
C LYS A 201 4.28 -3.18 28.62
N ALA A 202 3.69 -2.22 29.33
CA ALA A 202 3.13 -2.46 30.68
C ALA A 202 1.94 -3.42 30.61
N ARG A 203 1.05 -3.26 29.62
CA ARG A 203 -0.10 -4.16 29.39
C ARG A 203 0.33 -5.58 29.10
N VAL A 204 1.34 -5.76 28.23
CA VAL A 204 1.91 -7.09 27.92
C VAL A 204 2.53 -7.70 29.17
N LYS A 205 3.31 -6.93 29.95
CA LYS A 205 3.98 -7.43 31.16
C LYS A 205 3.01 -7.78 32.29
N ILE A 206 1.93 -7.00 32.45
CA ILE A 206 0.83 -7.32 33.37
C ILE A 206 0.08 -8.57 32.90
N GLY A 207 -0.12 -8.74 31.59
CA GLY A 207 -0.66 -9.97 31.01
C GLY A 207 0.21 -11.19 31.36
N GLU A 208 1.52 -11.11 31.14
CA GLU A 208 2.47 -12.17 31.47
C GLU A 208 2.50 -12.52 32.96
N LEU A 209 2.38 -11.51 33.85
CA LEU A 209 2.34 -11.72 35.31
C LEU A 209 1.04 -12.39 35.75
N ARG A 210 -0.11 -11.98 35.16
CA ARG A 210 -1.40 -12.65 35.38
C ARG A 210 -1.37 -14.09 34.91
N ASP A 211 -0.83 -14.31 33.70
CA ASP A 211 -0.71 -15.67 33.11
C ASP A 211 0.21 -16.58 33.95
N LYS A 212 1.31 -16.02 34.51
CA LYS A 212 2.17 -16.75 35.44
C LYS A 212 1.48 -17.06 36.78
N ALA A 213 0.64 -16.16 37.29
CA ALA A 213 -0.11 -16.38 38.53
C ALA A 213 -1.23 -17.41 38.35
N GLU A 214 -1.95 -17.36 37.22
CA GLU A 214 -2.95 -18.38 36.85
C GLU A 214 -2.30 -19.73 36.54
N GLY A 215 -1.15 -19.75 35.85
CA GLY A 215 -0.37 -20.96 35.60
C GLY A 215 0.09 -21.64 36.88
N ARG A 216 0.48 -20.90 37.93
CA ARG A 216 0.84 -21.49 39.23
C ARG A 216 -0.37 -22.09 39.99
N ARG A 217 -1.54 -21.48 39.91
CA ARG A 217 -2.78 -22.04 40.48
C ARG A 217 -3.24 -23.28 39.73
N GLN A 218 -3.08 -23.31 38.41
CA GLN A 218 -3.38 -24.50 37.59
C GLN A 218 -2.35 -25.63 37.76
N LEU A 219 -1.07 -25.31 38.03
CA LEU A 219 -0.04 -26.31 38.33
C LEU A 219 -0.32 -27.06 39.63
N ALA A 220 -0.84 -26.39 40.67
CA ALA A 220 -1.22 -27.04 41.93
C ALA A 220 -2.43 -27.98 41.74
N ALA A 221 -3.43 -27.59 40.94
CA ALA A 221 -4.56 -28.45 40.58
C ALA A 221 -4.13 -29.61 39.65
N ARG A 222 -3.08 -29.38 38.84
CA ARG A 222 -2.56 -30.37 37.89
C ARG A 222 -1.78 -31.51 38.54
N GLN A 223 -1.11 -31.25 39.64
CA GLN A 223 -0.38 -32.34 40.38
C GLN A 223 -1.32 -33.40 40.91
N GLU A 224 -2.54 -33.02 41.29
CA GLU A 224 -3.59 -33.96 41.72
C GLU A 224 -4.19 -34.77 40.57
N VAL A 225 -4.31 -34.16 39.36
CA VAL A 225 -4.81 -34.80 38.14
C VAL A 225 -3.75 -35.69 37.50
N VAL A 226 -2.46 -35.33 37.58
CA VAL A 226 -1.34 -36.12 36.98
C VAL A 226 -1.12 -37.45 37.69
N GLU A 227 -1.42 -37.58 38.98
CA GLU A 227 -1.38 -38.85 39.67
C GLU A 227 -2.50 -39.80 39.22
N VAL A 228 -3.66 -39.27 38.90
CA VAL A 228 -4.80 -40.03 38.33
C VAL A 228 -4.53 -40.40 36.85
N GLU A 229 -3.82 -39.56 36.12
CA GLU A 229 -3.57 -39.73 34.69
C GLU A 229 -2.38 -40.65 34.38
N LYS A 230 -1.42 -40.80 35.31
CA LYS A 230 -0.36 -41.82 35.20
C LYS A 230 -0.90 -43.25 35.16
N GLN A 231 -2.09 -43.51 35.70
CA GLN A 231 -2.77 -44.80 35.59
C GLN A 231 -3.53 -44.97 34.27
N ARG A 232 -3.77 -43.90 33.48
CA ARG A 232 -4.46 -43.94 32.17
C ARG A 232 -3.52 -44.10 30.97
N THR A 233 -2.20 -44.06 31.16
CA THR A 233 -1.21 -44.03 30.07
C THR A 233 -0.99 -45.38 29.36
N PHE A 234 -1.74 -46.45 29.70
CA PHE A 234 -1.70 -47.70 28.95
C PHE A 234 -2.65 -47.81 27.77
N GLY A 235 -3.39 -46.73 27.45
CA GLY A 235 -4.36 -46.66 26.35
C GLY A 235 -4.16 -45.51 25.38
N ARG A 236 -2.90 -45.11 25.05
CA ARG A 236 -2.67 -44.08 24.02
C ARG A 236 -3.26 -44.52 22.68
N LEU A 237 -4.27 -43.80 22.24
CA LEU A 237 -4.77 -43.92 20.88
C LEU A 237 -3.66 -43.43 19.92
N ARG A 238 -3.23 -44.30 19.00
CA ARG A 238 -2.33 -43.92 17.91
C ARG A 238 -2.97 -42.77 17.12
N PRO A 239 -2.20 -41.80 16.66
CA PRO A 239 -2.75 -40.71 15.84
C PRO A 239 -3.46 -41.32 14.64
N LYS A 240 -4.67 -40.81 14.33
CA LYS A 240 -5.45 -41.26 13.18
C LYS A 240 -4.75 -40.73 11.93
N ILE A 241 -4.09 -41.58 11.18
CA ILE A 241 -3.54 -41.21 9.86
C ILE A 241 -4.72 -41.22 8.88
N GLU A 242 -5.07 -40.07 8.34
CA GLU A 242 -6.07 -39.98 7.28
C GLU A 242 -5.52 -40.64 6.02
N PRO A 243 -6.33 -41.41 5.25
CA PRO A 243 -5.83 -42.14 4.09
C PRO A 243 -5.21 -41.18 3.06
N VAL A 244 -4.10 -41.67 2.50
CA VAL A 244 -3.35 -40.98 1.45
C VAL A 244 -4.25 -40.81 0.24
N MET A 245 -4.32 -39.57 -0.25
CA MET A 245 -4.88 -39.04 -1.51
C MET A 245 -5.95 -39.89 -2.20
N PRO A 246 -7.14 -39.35 -2.42
CA PRO A 246 -8.08 -39.93 -3.35
C PRO A 246 -7.42 -39.94 -4.76
N SER A 247 -7.50 -41.07 -5.44
CA SER A 247 -7.13 -41.16 -6.86
C SER A 247 -8.00 -40.14 -7.61
N LEU A 248 -7.38 -39.21 -8.33
CA LEU A 248 -8.10 -38.24 -9.14
C LEU A 248 -8.96 -39.01 -10.14
N GLU A 249 -10.29 -38.92 -10.02
CA GLU A 249 -11.19 -39.48 -11.01
C GLU A 249 -10.98 -38.73 -12.33
N PRO A 250 -10.58 -39.39 -13.42
CA PRO A 250 -10.36 -38.74 -14.71
C PRO A 250 -11.68 -38.17 -15.25
N SER A 251 -11.60 -37.05 -15.95
CA SER A 251 -12.77 -36.44 -16.60
C SER A 251 -13.22 -37.24 -17.83
N VAL A 252 -14.48 -37.13 -18.19
CA VAL A 252 -15.05 -37.75 -19.40
C VAL A 252 -14.31 -37.26 -20.64
N ARG A 253 -13.91 -35.99 -20.67
CA ARG A 253 -13.10 -35.41 -21.73
C ARG A 253 -11.73 -36.07 -21.83
N ALA A 254 -11.03 -36.27 -20.72
CA ALA A 254 -9.71 -36.90 -20.70
C ALA A 254 -9.78 -38.36 -21.19
N GLU A 255 -10.86 -39.10 -20.89
CA GLU A 255 -11.07 -40.45 -21.39
C GLU A 255 -11.34 -40.48 -22.90
N LYS A 256 -12.17 -39.54 -23.41
CA LYS A 256 -12.44 -39.39 -24.83
C LYS A 256 -11.18 -39.03 -25.61
N GLU A 257 -10.40 -38.06 -25.15
CA GLU A 257 -9.16 -37.63 -25.84
C GLU A 257 -8.04 -38.70 -25.82
N ARG A 258 -8.06 -39.65 -24.87
CA ARG A 258 -7.18 -40.83 -24.91
C ARG A 258 -7.50 -41.81 -26.05
N GLN A 259 -8.72 -41.76 -26.57
CA GLN A 259 -9.20 -42.65 -27.65
C GLN A 259 -9.18 -41.99 -29.03
N VAL A 260 -8.47 -40.84 -29.20
CA VAL A 260 -8.46 -40.09 -30.45
C VAL A 260 -7.95 -40.91 -31.63
N PRO A 261 -8.66 -40.95 -32.77
CA PRO A 261 -8.18 -41.60 -34.01
C PRO A 261 -6.94 -40.85 -34.55
N LEU A 262 -5.94 -41.58 -34.97
CA LEU A 262 -4.60 -41.11 -35.39
C LEU A 262 -4.60 -40.18 -36.62
N PHE A 263 -5.74 -39.89 -37.29
CA PHE A 263 -5.79 -39.36 -38.63
C PHE A 263 -6.72 -38.18 -38.93
N ASP A 264 -7.42 -37.63 -37.93
CA ASP A 264 -8.26 -36.44 -38.17
C ASP A 264 -7.52 -35.13 -37.86
N PRO A 265 -7.36 -34.23 -38.86
CA PRO A 265 -6.89 -32.88 -38.55
C PRO A 265 -7.91 -32.15 -37.65
N PRO A 266 -7.48 -31.33 -36.68
CA PRO A 266 -8.38 -30.60 -35.81
C PRO A 266 -9.33 -29.73 -36.65
N ALA A 267 -10.62 -29.87 -36.46
CA ALA A 267 -11.62 -29.03 -37.12
C ALA A 267 -11.52 -27.58 -36.61
N ALA A 268 -11.69 -26.60 -37.51
CA ALA A 268 -11.70 -25.19 -37.12
C ALA A 268 -12.80 -24.96 -36.06
N GLY A 269 -12.40 -24.43 -34.87
CA GLY A 269 -13.29 -24.17 -33.75
C GLY A 269 -13.28 -25.23 -32.65
N GLU A 270 -12.43 -26.24 -32.69
CA GLU A 270 -12.26 -27.16 -31.56
C GLU A 270 -11.43 -26.56 -30.43
N LEU A 271 -11.76 -26.98 -29.20
CA LEU A 271 -10.97 -26.60 -28.02
C LEU A 271 -9.57 -27.20 -28.08
N PRO A 272 -8.54 -26.55 -27.50
CA PRO A 272 -7.20 -27.08 -27.45
C PRO A 272 -7.16 -28.48 -26.85
N PRO A 273 -6.52 -29.50 -27.49
CA PRO A 273 -6.45 -30.83 -26.95
C PRO A 273 -5.55 -30.88 -25.69
N LEU A 274 -5.92 -31.68 -24.69
CA LEU A 274 -5.19 -31.87 -23.44
C LEU A 274 -3.76 -32.45 -23.66
N ALA A 275 -3.51 -33.05 -24.83
CA ALA A 275 -2.21 -33.55 -25.23
C ALA A 275 -1.16 -32.46 -25.48
N LEU A 276 -1.57 -31.18 -25.57
CA LEU A 276 -0.62 -30.04 -25.66
C LEU A 276 0.06 -29.76 -24.32
N LEU A 277 -0.46 -30.28 -23.21
CA LEU A 277 0.14 -30.19 -21.89
C LEU A 277 0.92 -31.46 -21.58
N ASP A 278 2.01 -31.31 -20.85
CA ASP A 278 2.86 -32.42 -20.44
C ASP A 278 2.10 -33.41 -19.53
N ASP A 279 2.47 -34.65 -19.58
CA ASP A 279 1.89 -35.63 -18.69
C ASP A 279 2.38 -35.37 -17.24
N PRO A 280 1.51 -35.58 -16.24
CA PRO A 280 1.90 -35.40 -14.87
C PRO A 280 3.05 -36.34 -14.50
N PRO A 281 4.06 -35.85 -13.77
CA PRO A 281 5.18 -36.70 -13.35
C PRO A 281 4.68 -37.85 -12.48
N VAL A 282 5.35 -38.99 -12.56
CA VAL A 282 5.03 -40.15 -11.73
C VAL A 282 5.10 -39.75 -10.26
N GLN A 283 3.99 -39.90 -9.55
CA GLN A 283 3.91 -39.55 -8.15
C GLN A 283 4.84 -40.43 -7.34
N GLN A 284 5.79 -39.84 -6.61
CA GLN A 284 6.60 -40.56 -5.67
C GLN A 284 5.72 -40.99 -4.47
N PRO A 285 5.96 -42.21 -3.90
CA PRO A 285 5.22 -42.62 -2.70
C PRO A 285 5.44 -41.58 -1.59
N GLY A 286 4.35 -41.17 -0.96
CA GLY A 286 4.36 -40.27 0.19
C GLY A 286 5.05 -40.90 1.42
N TYR A 287 5.04 -40.20 2.52
CA TYR A 287 5.58 -40.74 3.79
C TYR A 287 4.89 -42.02 4.18
N SER A 288 5.69 -43.01 4.66
CA SER A 288 5.11 -44.22 5.25
C SER A 288 4.38 -43.88 6.58
N PRO A 289 3.41 -44.71 7.00
CA PRO A 289 2.71 -44.50 8.27
C PRO A 289 3.67 -44.41 9.46
N GLU A 290 4.75 -45.21 9.44
CA GLU A 290 5.78 -45.21 10.50
C GLU A 290 6.56 -43.88 10.52
N SER A 291 6.87 -43.33 9.36
CA SER A 291 7.54 -42.02 9.24
C SER A 291 6.64 -40.90 9.77
N LEU A 292 5.34 -40.94 9.49
CA LEU A 292 4.37 -39.97 9.98
C LEU A 292 4.21 -40.05 11.51
N GLU A 293 4.20 -41.26 12.06
CA GLU A 293 4.17 -41.46 13.51
C GLU A 293 5.46 -40.95 14.18
N ALA A 294 6.62 -41.16 13.57
CA ALA A 294 7.90 -40.66 14.07
C ALA A 294 7.95 -39.12 14.02
N MET A 295 7.46 -38.51 12.93
CA MET A 295 7.33 -37.07 12.82
C MET A 295 6.36 -36.47 13.84
N SER A 296 5.23 -37.15 14.13
CA SER A 296 4.27 -36.75 15.17
C SER A 296 4.94 -36.67 16.53
N ARG A 297 5.71 -37.69 16.89
CA ARG A 297 6.48 -37.69 18.15
C ARG A 297 7.55 -36.61 18.19
N LEU A 298 8.22 -36.36 17.06
CA LEU A 298 9.21 -35.29 16.97
C LEU A 298 8.56 -33.92 17.20
N VAL A 299 7.39 -33.66 16.62
CA VAL A 299 6.62 -32.43 16.83
C VAL A 299 6.23 -32.27 18.31
N GLU A 300 5.69 -33.30 18.93
CA GLU A 300 5.35 -33.29 20.37
C GLU A 300 6.58 -33.00 21.23
N LEU A 301 7.71 -33.68 20.99
CA LEU A 301 8.96 -33.45 21.72
C LEU A 301 9.48 -32.02 21.53
N LYS A 302 9.48 -31.50 20.31
CA LYS A 302 9.96 -30.16 20.04
C LYS A 302 9.09 -29.09 20.68
N LEU A 303 7.77 -29.24 20.70
CA LEU A 303 6.87 -28.32 21.40
C LEU A 303 7.07 -28.40 22.92
N LYS A 304 7.32 -29.61 23.44
CA LYS A 304 7.65 -29.84 24.85
C LYS A 304 8.97 -29.19 25.26
N ASP A 305 9.99 -29.18 24.37
CA ASP A 305 11.27 -28.47 24.59
C ASP A 305 11.04 -26.95 24.81
N PHE A 306 9.98 -26.39 24.21
CA PHE A 306 9.53 -25.00 24.41
C PHE A 306 8.53 -24.83 25.56
N GLY A 307 8.28 -25.87 26.36
CA GLY A 307 7.36 -25.83 27.49
C GLY A 307 5.87 -25.90 27.12
N ILE A 308 5.55 -26.40 25.94
CA ILE A 308 4.18 -26.57 25.45
C ILE A 308 3.85 -28.05 25.31
N ASP A 309 2.93 -28.52 26.15
CA ASP A 309 2.43 -29.91 26.07
C ASP A 309 1.27 -29.97 25.05
N VAL A 310 1.40 -30.84 24.05
CA VAL A 310 0.39 -31.12 23.03
C VAL A 310 0.37 -32.61 22.69
N ASP A 311 -0.77 -33.11 22.28
CA ASP A 311 -0.93 -34.44 21.70
C ASP A 311 -1.27 -34.29 20.21
N VAL A 312 -0.62 -35.03 19.32
CA VAL A 312 -0.99 -35.13 17.91
C VAL A 312 -2.15 -36.11 17.78
N ARG A 313 -3.34 -35.60 17.42
CA ARG A 313 -4.57 -36.44 17.28
C ARG A 313 -4.73 -37.00 15.88
N SER A 314 -4.41 -36.20 14.86
CA SER A 314 -4.55 -36.61 13.46
C SER A 314 -3.40 -36.07 12.62
N VAL A 315 -3.06 -36.80 11.58
CA VAL A 315 -2.07 -36.43 10.59
C VAL A 315 -2.70 -36.57 9.21
N SER A 316 -2.69 -35.46 8.44
CA SER A 316 -3.18 -35.44 7.07
C SER A 316 -1.99 -35.17 6.13
N PRO A 317 -1.41 -36.21 5.53
CA PRO A 317 -0.33 -36.09 4.58
C PRO A 317 -0.89 -35.51 3.25
N GLY A 318 -0.22 -34.52 2.70
CA GLY A 318 -0.56 -33.91 1.41
C GLY A 318 0.59 -33.96 0.41
N PRO A 319 0.39 -33.45 -0.82
CA PRO A 319 1.40 -33.49 -1.87
C PRO A 319 2.61 -32.59 -1.60
N VAL A 320 2.40 -31.48 -0.91
CA VAL A 320 3.44 -30.46 -0.67
C VAL A 320 3.71 -30.25 0.81
N ILE A 321 2.68 -30.35 1.64
CA ILE A 321 2.76 -30.21 3.09
C ILE A 321 2.05 -31.35 3.79
N THR A 322 2.46 -31.62 5.03
CA THR A 322 1.74 -32.50 5.95
C THR A 322 1.16 -31.65 7.08
N ARG A 323 -0.13 -31.84 7.38
CA ARG A 323 -0.81 -31.17 8.48
C ARG A 323 -0.90 -32.10 9.69
N PHE A 324 -0.40 -31.63 10.82
CA PHE A 324 -0.55 -32.27 12.13
C PHE A 324 -1.63 -31.52 12.91
N GLU A 325 -2.64 -32.22 13.41
CA GLU A 325 -3.68 -31.68 14.26
C GLU A 325 -3.31 -31.87 15.71
N LEU A 326 -3.02 -30.77 16.37
CA LEU A 326 -2.54 -30.73 17.74
C LEU A 326 -3.70 -30.48 18.71
N ASP A 327 -3.77 -31.27 19.78
CA ASP A 327 -4.66 -31.06 20.92
C ASP A 327 -3.85 -30.46 22.06
N PRO A 328 -3.88 -29.13 22.26
CA PRO A 328 -3.11 -28.48 23.31
C PRO A 328 -3.62 -28.88 24.69
N ALA A 329 -2.71 -29.12 25.62
CA ALA A 329 -3.07 -29.39 27.01
C ALA A 329 -3.86 -28.21 27.61
N PRO A 330 -4.76 -28.46 28.60
CA PRO A 330 -5.52 -27.41 29.23
C PRO A 330 -4.64 -26.28 29.79
N GLY A 331 -4.95 -25.03 29.43
CA GLY A 331 -4.18 -23.83 29.81
C GLY A 331 -3.12 -23.38 28.81
N VAL A 332 -2.88 -24.11 27.74
CA VAL A 332 -2.01 -23.70 26.62
C VAL A 332 -2.81 -22.78 25.69
N LYS A 333 -2.30 -21.57 25.45
CA LYS A 333 -2.92 -20.63 24.49
C LYS A 333 -2.37 -20.89 23.07
N VAL A 334 -3.25 -20.89 22.10
CA VAL A 334 -2.88 -21.09 20.68
C VAL A 334 -1.85 -20.06 20.21
N SER A 335 -1.95 -18.82 20.70
CA SER A 335 -0.99 -17.76 20.38
C SER A 335 0.46 -18.07 20.82
N GLN A 336 0.67 -18.91 21.82
CA GLN A 336 2.01 -19.37 22.22
C GLN A 336 2.62 -20.24 21.12
N ILE A 337 1.84 -21.15 20.54
CA ILE A 337 2.27 -22.01 19.43
C ILE A 337 2.54 -21.16 18.18
N SER A 338 1.65 -20.21 17.85
CA SER A 338 1.79 -19.33 16.68
C SER A 338 3.04 -18.46 16.76
N THR A 339 3.41 -18.01 17.97
CA THR A 339 4.60 -17.17 18.17
C THR A 339 5.89 -17.97 17.94
N LEU A 340 5.89 -19.26 18.24
CA LEU A 340 7.04 -20.15 18.12
C LEU A 340 7.23 -20.72 16.71
N ALA A 341 6.40 -20.37 15.73
CA ALA A 341 6.44 -20.94 14.37
C ALA A 341 7.85 -20.90 13.73
N LYS A 342 8.61 -19.80 13.92
CA LYS A 342 9.98 -19.66 13.41
C LYS A 342 10.99 -20.56 14.15
N ASP A 343 10.86 -20.67 15.45
CA ASP A 343 11.74 -21.52 16.28
C ASP A 343 11.45 -23.00 16.04
N LEU A 344 10.18 -23.35 15.83
CA LEU A 344 9.76 -24.69 15.40
C LEU A 344 10.32 -25.02 14.02
N ALA A 345 10.25 -24.11 13.05
CA ALA A 345 10.82 -24.32 11.72
C ALA A 345 12.33 -24.63 11.81
N ARG A 346 13.07 -23.87 12.63
CA ARG A 346 14.49 -24.10 12.88
C ARG A 346 14.75 -25.46 13.56
N SER A 347 13.97 -25.78 14.61
CA SER A 347 14.17 -27.01 15.39
C SER A 347 13.79 -28.29 14.62
N LEU A 348 12.89 -28.17 13.64
CA LEU A 348 12.47 -29.24 12.74
C LEU A 348 13.28 -29.25 11.42
N SER A 349 14.25 -28.34 11.26
CA SER A 349 15.09 -28.18 10.06
C SER A 349 14.30 -27.98 8.75
N VAL A 350 13.17 -27.25 8.83
CA VAL A 350 12.32 -26.93 7.66
C VAL A 350 12.33 -25.43 7.36
N VAL A 351 12.01 -25.09 6.12
CA VAL A 351 12.05 -23.68 5.62
C VAL A 351 11.08 -22.78 6.37
N SER A 352 9.86 -23.23 6.59
CA SER A 352 8.85 -22.52 7.36
C SER A 352 7.82 -23.49 7.93
N VAL A 353 7.16 -23.08 9.01
CA VAL A 353 6.04 -23.78 9.63
C VAL A 353 4.88 -22.82 9.74
N ARG A 354 3.69 -23.27 9.37
CA ARG A 354 2.47 -22.47 9.50
C ARG A 354 1.56 -23.06 10.55
N VAL A 355 1.10 -22.22 11.47
CA VAL A 355 0.14 -22.59 12.52
C VAL A 355 -1.24 -22.11 12.12
N LEU A 356 -2.22 -23.03 12.06
CA LEU A 356 -3.63 -22.72 11.93
C LEU A 356 -4.26 -22.68 13.31
N GLU A 357 -4.65 -21.50 13.74
CA GLU A 357 -5.25 -21.29 15.06
C GLU A 357 -6.65 -21.91 15.17
N VAL A 358 -7.38 -21.98 14.04
CA VAL A 358 -8.73 -22.51 13.97
C VAL A 358 -8.87 -23.45 12.76
N ILE A 359 -9.27 -24.68 13.00
CA ILE A 359 -9.70 -25.63 11.98
C ILE A 359 -11.22 -25.71 12.04
N PRO A 360 -11.95 -25.40 10.94
CA PRO A 360 -13.41 -25.45 10.95
C PRO A 360 -13.94 -26.82 11.40
N GLY A 361 -14.82 -26.81 12.40
CA GLY A 361 -15.44 -28.03 12.92
C GLY A 361 -14.58 -28.89 13.87
N LYS A 362 -13.37 -28.44 14.20
CA LYS A 362 -12.47 -29.15 15.13
C LYS A 362 -11.96 -28.20 16.23
N SER A 363 -11.71 -28.72 17.42
CA SER A 363 -11.11 -27.97 18.54
C SER A 363 -9.57 -28.01 18.51
N TYR A 364 -8.96 -28.55 17.48
CA TYR A 364 -7.54 -28.75 17.34
C TYR A 364 -6.86 -27.56 16.65
N VAL A 365 -5.56 -27.42 16.90
CA VAL A 365 -4.68 -26.48 16.22
C VAL A 365 -3.95 -27.19 15.09
N GLY A 366 -3.94 -26.62 13.89
CA GLY A 366 -3.22 -27.20 12.76
C GLY A 366 -1.77 -26.72 12.73
N LEU A 367 -0.83 -27.66 12.59
CA LEU A 367 0.56 -27.38 12.31
C LEU A 367 0.90 -27.91 10.92
N GLU A 368 1.20 -27.03 9.98
CA GLU A 368 1.54 -27.39 8.60
C GLU A 368 3.05 -27.36 8.42
N ILE A 369 3.62 -28.52 8.08
CA ILE A 369 5.05 -28.73 7.88
C ILE A 369 5.28 -29.11 6.41
N PRO A 370 6.21 -28.44 5.69
CA PRO A 370 6.54 -28.78 4.31
C PRO A 370 7.18 -30.16 4.20
N ASN A 371 6.80 -30.91 3.18
CA ASN A 371 7.40 -32.20 2.89
C ASN A 371 8.84 -32.04 2.37
N GLU A 372 9.72 -32.99 2.64
CA GLU A 372 11.06 -33.02 2.06
C GLU A 372 11.01 -33.16 0.54
N ASN A 373 10.21 -34.11 0.05
CA ASN A 373 9.93 -34.33 -1.36
C ASN A 373 8.56 -33.76 -1.70
N ARG A 374 8.54 -32.55 -2.30
CA ARG A 374 7.31 -31.88 -2.69
C ARG A 374 6.91 -32.34 -4.07
N GLN A 375 5.66 -32.73 -4.23
CA GLN A 375 5.10 -33.08 -5.53
C GLN A 375 4.79 -31.81 -6.31
N LEU A 376 5.08 -31.83 -7.62
CA LEU A 376 4.69 -30.76 -8.54
C LEU A 376 3.22 -30.95 -8.91
N VAL A 377 2.41 -29.95 -8.66
CA VAL A 377 0.99 -29.90 -9.07
C VAL A 377 0.93 -29.32 -10.47
N THR A 378 0.71 -30.14 -11.50
CA THR A 378 0.66 -29.66 -12.89
C THR A 378 -0.72 -29.20 -13.30
N LEU A 379 -0.80 -28.19 -14.20
CA LEU A 379 -2.06 -27.74 -14.76
C LEU A 379 -2.79 -28.83 -15.50
N GLY A 380 -2.04 -29.64 -16.28
CA GLY A 380 -2.60 -30.78 -17.02
C GLY A 380 -3.33 -31.78 -16.14
N GLU A 381 -2.86 -32.02 -14.91
CA GLU A 381 -3.54 -32.87 -13.95
C GLU A 381 -4.90 -32.29 -13.48
N ILE A 382 -4.95 -30.98 -13.21
CA ILE A 382 -6.20 -30.32 -12.78
C ILE A 382 -7.22 -30.27 -13.93
N LEU A 383 -6.80 -29.93 -15.16
CA LEU A 383 -7.69 -29.89 -16.32
C LEU A 383 -8.27 -31.26 -16.69
N ARG A 384 -7.51 -32.36 -16.41
CA ARG A 384 -7.97 -33.73 -16.60
C ARG A 384 -8.84 -34.24 -15.46
N SER A 385 -9.02 -33.47 -14.38
CA SER A 385 -9.83 -33.87 -13.22
C SER A 385 -11.31 -33.66 -13.48
N ARG A 386 -12.13 -34.54 -12.88
CA ARG A 386 -13.60 -34.42 -12.88
C ARG A 386 -14.07 -33.10 -12.26
N ALA A 387 -13.40 -32.60 -11.22
CA ALA A 387 -13.74 -31.36 -10.57
C ALA A 387 -13.73 -30.14 -11.52
N TYR A 388 -12.81 -30.12 -12.50
CA TYR A 388 -12.77 -29.07 -13.51
C TYR A 388 -13.87 -29.28 -14.59
N ASP A 389 -14.12 -30.50 -15.00
CA ASP A 389 -15.09 -30.83 -16.08
C ASP A 389 -16.55 -30.61 -15.63
N ASP A 390 -16.89 -31.03 -14.40
CA ASP A 390 -18.24 -30.91 -13.81
C ASP A 390 -18.73 -29.45 -13.65
N LEU A 391 -17.82 -28.47 -13.59
CA LEU A 391 -18.20 -27.05 -13.56
C LEU A 391 -18.59 -26.58 -14.97
N ALA A 392 -19.90 -26.41 -15.21
CA ALA A 392 -20.44 -25.97 -16.51
C ALA A 392 -20.12 -24.51 -16.86
N SER A 393 -19.51 -23.72 -15.95
CA SER A 393 -19.19 -22.32 -16.20
C SER A 393 -18.08 -22.16 -17.24
N PRO A 394 -18.24 -21.26 -18.24
CA PRO A 394 -17.18 -20.94 -19.19
C PRO A 394 -15.99 -20.23 -18.53
N LEU A 395 -16.17 -19.66 -17.33
CA LEU A 395 -15.16 -18.95 -16.57
C LEU A 395 -14.58 -19.78 -15.43
N THR A 396 -14.45 -21.09 -15.62
CA THR A 396 -13.83 -22.01 -14.66
C THR A 396 -12.33 -21.81 -14.64
N LEU A 397 -11.77 -21.58 -13.45
CA LEU A 397 -10.34 -21.43 -13.20
C LEU A 397 -9.79 -22.65 -12.47
N ALA A 398 -8.71 -23.25 -12.98
CA ALA A 398 -7.94 -24.26 -12.28
C ALA A 398 -6.95 -23.59 -11.35
N LEU A 399 -7.18 -23.63 -10.04
CA LEU A 399 -6.31 -22.97 -9.06
C LEU A 399 -5.15 -23.88 -8.65
N GLY A 400 -5.37 -25.18 -8.47
CA GLY A 400 -4.35 -26.11 -8.01
C GLY A 400 -4.92 -27.24 -7.15
N LYS A 401 -4.20 -27.64 -6.12
CA LYS A 401 -4.64 -28.66 -5.14
C LYS A 401 -4.69 -28.08 -3.72
N ASP A 402 -5.66 -28.54 -2.95
CA ASP A 402 -5.67 -28.30 -1.51
C ASP A 402 -4.60 -29.12 -0.78
N ILE A 403 -4.53 -28.93 0.54
CA ILE A 403 -3.57 -29.67 1.37
C ILE A 403 -3.84 -31.19 1.40
N GLY A 404 -5.05 -31.64 1.11
CA GLY A 404 -5.43 -33.04 1.00
C GLY A 404 -5.17 -33.65 -0.39
N GLY A 405 -4.70 -32.86 -1.35
CA GLY A 405 -4.46 -33.29 -2.73
C GLY A 405 -5.67 -33.23 -3.66
N ASN A 406 -6.82 -32.71 -3.20
CA ASN A 406 -7.99 -32.55 -4.04
C ASN A 406 -7.82 -31.36 -4.99
N SER A 407 -8.33 -31.49 -6.23
CA SER A 407 -8.31 -30.39 -7.20
C SER A 407 -9.19 -29.23 -6.74
N VAL A 408 -8.62 -28.04 -6.66
CA VAL A 408 -9.33 -26.79 -6.33
C VAL A 408 -9.56 -26.02 -7.61
N VAL A 409 -10.84 -25.87 -7.93
CA VAL A 409 -11.32 -25.11 -9.09
C VAL A 409 -12.29 -24.02 -8.61
N ALA A 410 -12.31 -22.90 -9.32
CA ALA A 410 -13.16 -21.78 -8.96
C ALA A 410 -13.90 -21.24 -10.18
N ASP A 411 -15.05 -20.65 -9.97
CA ASP A 411 -15.86 -20.04 -11.04
C ASP A 411 -15.78 -18.50 -10.93
N LEU A 412 -15.11 -17.87 -11.89
CA LEU A 412 -14.96 -16.42 -11.93
C LEU A 412 -16.31 -15.69 -12.09
N ALA A 413 -17.35 -16.33 -12.63
CA ALA A 413 -18.68 -15.73 -12.69
C ALA A 413 -19.34 -15.63 -11.30
N ARG A 414 -18.98 -16.54 -10.37
CA ARG A 414 -19.44 -16.49 -8.98
C ARG A 414 -18.59 -15.58 -8.11
N MET A 415 -17.28 -15.48 -8.40
CA MET A 415 -16.35 -14.58 -7.77
C MET A 415 -15.93 -13.47 -8.77
N PRO A 416 -16.79 -12.48 -9.04
CA PRO A 416 -16.76 -11.68 -10.28
C PRO A 416 -15.43 -11.03 -10.60
N HIS A 417 -14.62 -10.76 -9.59
CA HIS A 417 -13.30 -10.16 -9.72
C HIS A 417 -12.36 -10.80 -8.71
N LEU A 418 -11.12 -10.99 -9.11
CA LEU A 418 -10.09 -11.64 -8.31
C LEU A 418 -8.86 -10.73 -8.20
N LEU A 419 -8.42 -10.48 -6.96
CA LEU A 419 -7.16 -9.81 -6.66
C LEU A 419 -6.08 -10.86 -6.37
N ILE A 420 -4.95 -10.74 -7.03
CA ILE A 420 -3.82 -11.66 -6.90
C ILE A 420 -2.57 -10.85 -6.51
N ALA A 421 -1.95 -11.19 -5.39
CA ALA A 421 -0.75 -10.46 -4.98
C ALA A 421 0.32 -11.39 -4.41
N GLY A 422 1.60 -11.03 -4.60
CA GLY A 422 2.74 -11.76 -4.09
C GLY A 422 4.06 -11.21 -4.62
N THR A 423 5.17 -11.53 -3.97
CA THR A 423 6.50 -11.08 -4.40
C THR A 423 6.97 -11.79 -5.67
N THR A 424 8.00 -11.23 -6.31
CA THR A 424 8.67 -11.88 -7.46
C THR A 424 9.17 -13.27 -7.06
N GLY A 425 8.96 -14.27 -7.93
CA GLY A 425 9.31 -15.67 -7.65
C GLY A 425 8.34 -16.43 -6.75
N SER A 426 7.27 -15.81 -6.26
CA SER A 426 6.26 -16.49 -5.43
C SER A 426 5.34 -17.44 -6.22
N GLY A 427 5.30 -17.34 -7.56
CA GLY A 427 4.46 -18.14 -8.46
C GLY A 427 3.27 -17.39 -9.05
N LYS A 428 3.17 -16.06 -8.86
CA LYS A 428 2.08 -15.22 -9.37
C LYS A 428 1.88 -15.37 -10.89
N SER A 429 2.93 -15.22 -11.68
CA SER A 429 2.88 -15.27 -13.14
C SER A 429 2.45 -16.64 -13.67
N VAL A 430 3.00 -17.71 -13.09
CA VAL A 430 2.61 -19.09 -13.43
C VAL A 430 1.13 -19.32 -13.13
N ALA A 431 0.63 -18.82 -12.02
CA ALA A 431 -0.79 -18.95 -11.65
C ALA A 431 -1.70 -18.15 -12.61
N ILE A 432 -1.30 -16.95 -13.04
CA ILE A 432 -2.04 -16.18 -14.06
C ILE A 432 -2.11 -16.98 -15.36
N ASN A 433 -0.98 -17.53 -15.82
CA ASN A 433 -0.94 -18.39 -17.00
C ASN A 433 -1.85 -19.62 -16.84
N ALA A 434 -1.83 -20.28 -15.69
CA ALA A 434 -2.72 -21.41 -15.41
C ALA A 434 -4.20 -21.01 -15.45
N MET A 435 -4.57 -19.83 -14.93
CA MET A 435 -5.94 -19.32 -14.97
C MET A 435 -6.38 -18.95 -16.40
N VAL A 436 -5.51 -18.29 -17.17
CA VAL A 436 -5.76 -17.96 -18.58
C VAL A 436 -5.97 -19.23 -19.39
N LEU A 437 -5.05 -20.18 -19.30
CA LEU A 437 -5.16 -21.46 -20.00
C LEU A 437 -6.41 -22.23 -19.57
N SER A 438 -6.81 -22.18 -18.29
CA SER A 438 -8.06 -22.81 -17.83
C SER A 438 -9.27 -22.30 -18.61
N ILE A 439 -9.35 -21.00 -18.89
CA ILE A 439 -10.44 -20.43 -19.70
C ILE A 439 -10.31 -20.88 -21.16
N LEU A 440 -9.10 -20.80 -21.74
CA LEU A 440 -8.86 -21.16 -23.14
C LEU A 440 -9.12 -22.63 -23.44
N TYR A 441 -8.91 -23.53 -22.47
CA TYR A 441 -9.25 -24.96 -22.60
C TYR A 441 -10.73 -25.28 -22.50
N LYS A 442 -11.56 -24.32 -22.10
CA LYS A 442 -13.00 -24.54 -21.85
C LYS A 442 -13.91 -23.75 -22.77
N THR A 443 -13.39 -22.72 -23.46
CA THR A 443 -14.23 -21.77 -24.18
C THR A 443 -13.70 -21.42 -25.57
N GLN A 444 -14.62 -21.06 -26.43
CA GLN A 444 -14.36 -20.49 -27.75
C GLN A 444 -14.46 -18.94 -27.69
N PRO A 445 -13.92 -18.21 -28.68
CA PRO A 445 -13.96 -16.75 -28.74
C PRO A 445 -15.37 -16.14 -28.71
N GLU A 446 -16.38 -16.88 -29.15
CA GLU A 446 -17.80 -16.47 -29.12
C GLU A 446 -18.38 -16.48 -27.69
N GLN A 447 -17.76 -17.24 -26.79
CA GLN A 447 -18.20 -17.37 -25.40
C GLN A 447 -17.43 -16.46 -24.46
N VAL A 448 -16.13 -16.31 -24.66
CA VAL A 448 -15.26 -15.51 -23.81
C VAL A 448 -14.26 -14.71 -24.66
N ARG A 449 -14.18 -13.44 -24.39
CA ARG A 449 -13.19 -12.53 -24.96
C ARG A 449 -12.31 -11.95 -23.86
N MET A 450 -11.11 -11.55 -24.22
CA MET A 450 -10.10 -11.10 -23.25
C MET A 450 -9.51 -9.74 -23.63
N ILE A 451 -9.21 -8.94 -22.61
CA ILE A 451 -8.35 -7.75 -22.70
C ILE A 451 -7.19 -8.00 -21.75
N MET A 452 -5.98 -7.99 -22.26
CA MET A 452 -4.76 -8.26 -21.49
C MET A 452 -3.92 -7.00 -21.41
N ILE A 453 -3.51 -6.63 -20.17
CA ILE A 453 -2.72 -5.44 -19.88
C ILE A 453 -1.42 -5.89 -19.20
N ASP A 454 -0.31 -5.70 -19.91
CA ASP A 454 1.04 -6.10 -19.50
C ASP A 454 2.05 -4.96 -19.69
N PRO A 455 2.21 -4.07 -18.72
CA PRO A 455 3.11 -2.92 -18.82
C PRO A 455 4.58 -3.30 -18.98
N LYS A 456 4.95 -4.53 -18.62
CA LYS A 456 6.33 -5.01 -18.66
C LYS A 456 6.68 -5.80 -19.90
N MET A 457 5.69 -6.17 -20.71
CA MET A 457 5.83 -7.01 -21.91
C MET A 457 6.48 -8.39 -21.65
N LEU A 458 6.28 -8.96 -20.47
CA LEU A 458 6.99 -10.17 -20.04
C LEU A 458 6.08 -11.38 -19.83
N GLU A 459 4.87 -11.18 -19.32
CA GLU A 459 4.05 -12.26 -18.80
C GLU A 459 2.89 -12.63 -19.73
N LEU A 460 2.20 -11.62 -20.31
CA LEU A 460 1.01 -11.81 -21.13
C LEU A 460 1.27 -11.65 -22.64
N SER A 461 2.40 -11.10 -23.03
CA SER A 461 2.75 -10.87 -24.43
C SER A 461 2.83 -12.16 -25.26
N VAL A 462 3.02 -13.30 -24.61
CA VAL A 462 2.98 -14.62 -25.26
C VAL A 462 1.63 -14.90 -25.92
N TYR A 463 0.53 -14.36 -25.38
CA TYR A 463 -0.85 -14.55 -25.86
C TYR A 463 -1.22 -13.66 -27.05
N GLU A 464 -0.33 -12.77 -27.49
CA GLU A 464 -0.59 -11.91 -28.65
C GLU A 464 -1.10 -12.73 -29.85
N GLY A 465 -2.15 -12.24 -30.52
CA GLY A 465 -2.70 -12.87 -31.74
C GLY A 465 -3.62 -14.09 -31.51
N ILE A 466 -4.00 -14.44 -30.28
CA ILE A 466 -5.01 -15.49 -30.08
C ILE A 466 -6.42 -14.98 -30.41
N PRO A 467 -7.33 -15.83 -30.92
CA PRO A 467 -8.69 -15.42 -31.35
C PRO A 467 -9.54 -14.80 -30.25
N HIS A 468 -9.25 -15.08 -28.98
CA HIS A 468 -9.98 -14.59 -27.82
C HIS A 468 -9.71 -13.10 -27.50
N LEU A 469 -8.67 -12.49 -28.03
CA LEU A 469 -8.34 -11.09 -27.75
C LEU A 469 -9.31 -10.11 -28.41
N LEU A 470 -9.73 -9.08 -27.66
CA LEU A 470 -10.51 -7.94 -28.15
C LEU A 470 -9.62 -6.82 -28.70
N THR A 471 -8.38 -6.75 -28.24
CA THR A 471 -7.36 -5.76 -28.61
C THR A 471 -5.99 -6.45 -28.53
N PRO A 472 -4.95 -5.97 -29.23
CA PRO A 472 -3.58 -6.38 -28.94
C PRO A 472 -3.27 -6.30 -27.45
N VAL A 473 -2.27 -7.02 -26.97
CA VAL A 473 -1.87 -6.94 -25.56
C VAL A 473 -1.44 -5.51 -25.24
N VAL A 474 -2.14 -4.87 -24.33
CA VAL A 474 -1.97 -3.44 -24.01
C VAL A 474 -0.74 -3.25 -23.13
N THR A 475 0.19 -2.44 -23.59
CA THR A 475 1.45 -2.17 -22.89
C THR A 475 1.56 -0.72 -22.42
N ASP A 476 0.87 0.21 -23.11
CA ASP A 476 0.80 1.62 -22.72
C ASP A 476 -0.26 1.87 -21.64
N MET A 477 0.08 2.71 -20.65
CA MET A 477 -0.81 2.98 -19.52
C MET A 477 -2.01 3.86 -19.87
N SER A 478 -1.90 4.70 -20.90
CA SER A 478 -3.00 5.53 -21.38
C SER A 478 -4.01 4.65 -22.12
N GLU A 479 -3.55 3.75 -22.97
CA GLU A 479 -4.38 2.76 -23.66
C GLU A 479 -5.03 1.79 -22.66
N ALA A 480 -4.30 1.38 -21.60
CA ALA A 480 -4.85 0.59 -20.51
C ALA A 480 -5.99 1.32 -19.77
N ALA A 481 -5.87 2.62 -19.53
CA ALA A 481 -6.95 3.41 -18.98
C ALA A 481 -8.12 3.57 -19.96
N ASN A 482 -7.85 3.68 -21.26
CA ASN A 482 -8.88 3.71 -22.30
C ASN A 482 -9.67 2.39 -22.37
N SER A 483 -8.97 1.25 -22.31
CA SER A 483 -9.60 -0.07 -22.32
C SER A 483 -10.52 -0.27 -21.09
N LEU A 484 -10.13 0.21 -19.90
CA LEU A 484 -11.02 0.21 -18.73
C LEU A 484 -12.23 1.14 -18.89
N ARG A 485 -12.06 2.32 -19.52
CA ARG A 485 -13.19 3.21 -19.83
C ARG A 485 -14.15 2.56 -20.82
N TRP A 486 -13.60 1.92 -21.85
CA TRP A 486 -14.40 1.16 -22.80
C TRP A 486 -15.19 0.04 -22.10
N CYS A 487 -14.58 -0.70 -21.18
CA CYS A 487 -15.27 -1.73 -20.38
C CYS A 487 -16.44 -1.14 -19.57
N VAL A 488 -16.29 0.08 -19.03
CA VAL A 488 -17.39 0.77 -18.33
C VAL A 488 -18.52 1.14 -19.31
N ALA A 489 -18.19 1.66 -20.49
CA ALA A 489 -19.17 2.00 -21.52
C ALA A 489 -19.90 0.74 -22.04
N GLU A 490 -19.17 -0.34 -22.29
CA GLU A 490 -19.73 -1.64 -22.71
C GLU A 490 -20.62 -2.25 -21.62
N MET A 491 -20.21 -2.14 -20.35
CA MET A 491 -21.07 -2.53 -19.22
C MET A 491 -22.39 -1.79 -19.26
N ASP A 492 -22.36 -0.46 -19.40
CA ASP A 492 -23.57 0.38 -19.44
C ASP A 492 -24.42 0.07 -20.70
N ARG A 493 -23.80 -0.23 -21.85
CA ARG A 493 -24.47 -0.69 -23.05
C ARG A 493 -25.21 -2.01 -22.80
N ARG A 494 -24.52 -2.99 -22.22
CA ARG A 494 -25.12 -4.30 -21.87
C ARG A 494 -26.28 -4.16 -20.89
N TYR A 495 -26.18 -3.27 -19.92
CA TYR A 495 -27.28 -2.99 -19.00
C TYR A 495 -28.53 -2.45 -19.72
N ARG A 496 -28.35 -1.55 -20.70
CA ARG A 496 -29.47 -1.05 -21.52
C ARG A 496 -30.13 -2.19 -22.31
N LEU A 497 -29.35 -3.05 -22.95
CA LEU A 497 -29.89 -4.22 -23.68
C LEU A 497 -30.62 -5.18 -22.75
N MET A 498 -30.02 -5.51 -21.61
CA MET A 498 -30.66 -6.40 -20.61
C MET A 498 -31.97 -5.80 -20.07
N SER A 499 -31.99 -4.49 -19.81
CA SER A 499 -33.18 -3.76 -19.38
C SER A 499 -34.27 -3.80 -20.45
N GLY A 500 -33.91 -3.55 -21.71
CA GLY A 500 -34.85 -3.64 -22.84
C GLY A 500 -35.48 -5.03 -23.03
N LEU A 501 -34.72 -6.09 -22.70
CA LEU A 501 -35.21 -7.47 -22.73
C LEU A 501 -35.88 -7.94 -21.42
N GLY A 502 -35.86 -7.14 -20.35
CA GLY A 502 -36.39 -7.52 -19.04
C GLY A 502 -35.62 -8.65 -18.35
N VAL A 503 -34.30 -8.77 -18.56
CA VAL A 503 -33.46 -9.80 -17.97
C VAL A 503 -32.48 -9.18 -16.97
N ARG A 504 -32.02 -9.98 -15.96
CA ARG A 504 -31.23 -9.47 -14.84
C ARG A 504 -29.71 -9.69 -14.99
N ASN A 505 -29.31 -10.56 -15.92
CA ASN A 505 -27.88 -10.89 -16.12
C ASN A 505 -27.63 -11.39 -17.55
N ILE A 506 -26.34 -11.43 -17.92
CA ILE A 506 -25.85 -11.86 -19.24
C ILE A 506 -26.30 -13.28 -19.61
N GLY A 507 -26.33 -14.21 -18.64
CA GLY A 507 -26.76 -15.59 -18.90
C GLY A 507 -28.25 -15.67 -19.29
N GLY A 508 -29.11 -14.85 -18.64
CA GLY A 508 -30.54 -14.71 -19.01
C GLY A 508 -30.69 -14.05 -20.39
N TYR A 509 -29.87 -13.04 -20.68
CA TYR A 509 -29.84 -12.38 -21.99
C TYR A 509 -29.45 -13.40 -23.08
N ASN A 510 -28.33 -14.07 -22.94
CA ASN A 510 -27.84 -15.03 -23.94
C ASN A 510 -28.82 -16.19 -24.18
N ARG A 511 -29.44 -16.70 -23.10
CA ARG A 511 -30.47 -17.74 -23.24
C ARG A 511 -31.67 -17.24 -24.06
N LYS A 512 -32.21 -16.05 -23.73
CA LYS A 512 -33.35 -15.48 -24.40
C LYS A 512 -33.09 -15.19 -25.88
N VAL A 513 -31.91 -14.67 -26.18
CA VAL A 513 -31.46 -14.39 -27.58
C VAL A 513 -31.27 -15.69 -28.34
N LYS A 514 -30.59 -16.69 -27.75
CA LYS A 514 -30.39 -17.99 -28.37
C LYS A 514 -31.68 -18.71 -28.65
N ASP A 515 -32.62 -18.77 -27.67
CA ASP A 515 -33.93 -19.38 -27.84
C ASP A 515 -34.76 -18.70 -28.95
N ALA A 516 -34.56 -17.40 -29.18
CA ALA A 516 -35.22 -16.67 -30.26
C ALA A 516 -34.60 -16.99 -31.63
N ILE A 517 -33.26 -17.05 -31.72
CA ILE A 517 -32.55 -17.46 -32.94
C ILE A 517 -32.91 -18.89 -33.30
N ASP A 518 -32.90 -19.83 -32.34
CA ASP A 518 -33.26 -21.25 -32.56
C ASP A 518 -34.71 -21.44 -33.02
N ARG A 519 -35.62 -20.51 -32.68
CA ARG A 519 -37.02 -20.49 -33.16
C ARG A 519 -37.18 -19.83 -34.54
N GLY A 520 -36.11 -19.23 -35.09
CA GLY A 520 -36.17 -18.51 -36.35
C GLY A 520 -36.78 -17.10 -36.28
N ASP A 521 -36.96 -16.55 -35.07
CA ASP A 521 -37.47 -15.20 -34.83
C ASP A 521 -36.46 -14.38 -34.02
N PRO A 522 -35.38 -13.90 -34.62
CA PRO A 522 -34.32 -13.17 -33.95
C PRO A 522 -34.84 -11.83 -33.41
N ILE A 523 -34.47 -11.52 -32.15
CA ILE A 523 -34.92 -10.32 -31.46
C ILE A 523 -34.22 -9.11 -32.05
N LYS A 524 -34.97 -8.08 -32.44
CA LYS A 524 -34.44 -6.79 -32.89
C LYS A 524 -33.86 -6.02 -31.70
N ASP A 525 -32.82 -5.22 -31.95
CA ASP A 525 -32.17 -4.41 -30.90
C ASP A 525 -33.15 -3.32 -30.42
N PRO A 526 -33.64 -3.35 -29.16
CA PRO A 526 -34.54 -2.34 -28.61
C PRO A 526 -33.86 -0.99 -28.37
N THR A 527 -32.57 -0.90 -28.46
CA THR A 527 -31.80 0.32 -28.19
C THR A 527 -31.37 1.04 -29.49
N TYR A 528 -31.62 0.38 -30.65
CA TYR A 528 -31.27 0.94 -31.95
C TYR A 528 -32.12 2.17 -32.24
N LYS A 529 -31.48 3.25 -32.60
CA LYS A 529 -32.10 4.48 -33.09
C LYS A 529 -31.60 4.69 -34.52
N PRO A 530 -32.46 4.70 -35.54
CA PRO A 530 -32.00 4.96 -36.90
C PRO A 530 -31.36 6.35 -36.97
N PRO A 531 -30.30 6.52 -37.78
CA PRO A 531 -29.69 7.83 -38.00
C PRO A 531 -30.69 8.79 -38.65
N PRO A 532 -30.62 10.12 -38.30
CA PRO A 532 -31.63 11.09 -38.72
C PRO A 532 -31.61 11.47 -40.25
N PHE A 533 -30.72 10.86 -41.04
CA PHE A 533 -30.48 11.15 -42.46
C PHE A 533 -30.33 9.86 -43.32
N GLU A 534 -31.20 8.88 -43.17
CA GLU A 534 -31.26 7.78 -44.12
C GLU A 534 -32.25 8.12 -45.24
N ASP A 535 -31.90 7.80 -46.51
CA ASP A 535 -32.76 7.93 -47.68
C ASP A 535 -34.06 7.19 -47.45
N GLU A 536 -35.19 7.87 -47.57
CA GLU A 536 -36.56 7.32 -47.32
C GLU A 536 -36.89 6.07 -48.15
N ASP A 537 -36.07 5.70 -49.13
CA ASP A 537 -36.29 4.56 -50.03
C ASP A 537 -35.57 3.27 -49.67
N LYS A 538 -34.78 3.22 -48.57
CA LYS A 538 -34.14 1.96 -48.14
C LYS A 538 -34.85 1.36 -46.93
N PRO A 539 -35.20 0.06 -46.99
CA PRO A 539 -35.76 -0.60 -45.81
C PRO A 539 -34.79 -0.54 -44.66
N ILE A 540 -35.21 0.07 -43.53
CA ILE A 540 -34.44 0.15 -42.30
C ILE A 540 -34.23 -1.29 -41.76
N GLU A 541 -33.08 -1.86 -42.01
CA GLU A 541 -32.72 -3.15 -41.38
C GLU A 541 -32.37 -2.92 -39.92
N HIS A 542 -33.30 -3.26 -39.03
CA HIS A 542 -33.04 -3.26 -37.61
C HIS A 542 -32.03 -4.37 -37.29
N PRO A 543 -30.88 -4.04 -36.65
CA PRO A 543 -29.91 -5.03 -36.26
C PRO A 543 -30.55 -6.03 -35.28
N THR A 544 -30.25 -7.30 -35.48
CA THR A 544 -30.72 -8.38 -34.61
C THR A 544 -29.71 -8.63 -33.52
N LEU A 545 -30.22 -8.93 -32.32
CA LEU A 545 -29.37 -9.23 -31.16
C LEU A 545 -28.67 -10.57 -31.35
N GLN A 546 -27.40 -10.61 -30.97
CA GLN A 546 -26.58 -11.81 -30.91
C GLN A 546 -26.21 -12.12 -29.44
N PRO A 547 -25.89 -13.39 -29.10
CA PRO A 547 -25.32 -13.72 -27.81
C PRO A 547 -24.06 -12.90 -27.53
N LEU A 548 -23.96 -12.37 -26.32
CA LEU A 548 -22.82 -11.56 -25.90
C LEU A 548 -21.77 -12.43 -25.18
N PRO A 549 -20.50 -12.36 -25.57
CA PRO A 549 -19.43 -13.07 -24.86
C PRO A 549 -19.21 -12.48 -23.47
N TYR A 550 -18.72 -13.30 -22.55
CA TYR A 550 -18.08 -12.79 -21.33
C TYR A 550 -16.80 -12.05 -21.71
N ILE A 551 -16.45 -11.04 -20.93
CA ILE A 551 -15.21 -10.29 -21.09
C ILE A 551 -14.36 -10.47 -19.83
N VAL A 552 -13.12 -10.92 -20.00
CA VAL A 552 -12.16 -11.05 -18.91
C VAL A 552 -11.03 -10.05 -19.12
N VAL A 553 -10.91 -9.10 -18.21
CA VAL A 553 -9.81 -8.12 -18.20
C VAL A 553 -8.73 -8.62 -17.26
N ILE A 554 -7.51 -8.77 -17.76
CA ILE A 554 -6.38 -9.31 -17.01
C ILE A 554 -5.33 -8.22 -16.91
N ILE A 555 -4.94 -7.86 -15.69
CA ILE A 555 -3.91 -6.86 -15.41
C ILE A 555 -2.79 -7.56 -14.66
N ASP A 556 -1.61 -7.67 -15.27
CA ASP A 556 -0.45 -8.34 -14.65
C ASP A 556 0.17 -7.52 -13.51
N GLU A 557 0.26 -6.20 -13.67
CA GLU A 557 0.83 -5.33 -12.62
C GLU A 557 -0.03 -4.09 -12.40
N LEU A 558 -0.93 -4.18 -11.44
CA LEU A 558 -1.80 -3.08 -11.05
C LEU A 558 -1.02 -1.86 -10.50
N ALA A 559 0.13 -2.11 -9.84
CA ALA A 559 0.92 -1.04 -9.26
C ALA A 559 1.39 -0.02 -10.30
N ASP A 560 1.78 -0.49 -11.48
CA ASP A 560 2.29 0.41 -12.53
C ASP A 560 1.16 1.32 -13.05
N MET A 561 -0.06 0.81 -13.18
CA MET A 561 -1.25 1.63 -13.52
C MET A 561 -1.60 2.65 -12.42
N MET A 562 -1.56 2.21 -11.16
CA MET A 562 -1.87 3.07 -10.02
C MET A 562 -0.85 4.19 -9.84
N MET A 563 0.41 3.95 -10.16
CA MET A 563 1.49 4.95 -10.05
C MET A 563 1.48 5.97 -11.17
N ILE A 564 1.09 5.59 -12.39
CA ILE A 564 1.12 6.46 -13.58
C ILE A 564 -0.19 7.21 -13.76
N VAL A 565 -1.32 6.52 -13.71
CA VAL A 565 -2.65 7.09 -13.95
C VAL A 565 -3.38 7.47 -12.64
N GLY A 566 -3.09 6.75 -11.55
CA GLY A 566 -3.54 7.08 -10.20
C GLY A 566 -5.03 6.87 -9.96
N LYS A 567 -5.66 7.82 -9.25
CA LYS A 567 -7.05 7.74 -8.77
C LYS A 567 -8.09 7.42 -9.84
N LYS A 568 -7.84 7.80 -11.09
CA LYS A 568 -8.77 7.56 -12.20
C LYS A 568 -8.92 6.07 -12.51
N VAL A 569 -7.83 5.32 -12.47
CA VAL A 569 -7.87 3.85 -12.63
C VAL A 569 -8.57 3.21 -11.45
N GLU A 570 -8.30 3.68 -10.24
CA GLU A 570 -8.97 3.18 -9.03
C GLU A 570 -10.50 3.34 -9.13
N GLU A 571 -10.99 4.50 -9.57
CA GLU A 571 -12.42 4.77 -9.76
C GLU A 571 -13.04 3.88 -10.84
N LEU A 572 -12.36 3.67 -11.98
CA LEU A 572 -12.82 2.79 -13.04
C LEU A 572 -12.91 1.34 -12.58
N ILE A 573 -11.87 0.83 -11.92
CA ILE A 573 -11.85 -0.52 -11.34
C ILE A 573 -12.96 -0.68 -10.31
N ALA A 574 -13.14 0.28 -9.40
CA ALA A 574 -14.19 0.24 -8.41
C ALA A 574 -15.58 0.22 -9.04
N ARG A 575 -15.83 1.04 -10.07
CA ARG A 575 -17.11 1.08 -10.81
C ARG A 575 -17.39 -0.25 -11.51
N LEU A 576 -16.39 -0.84 -12.17
CA LEU A 576 -16.52 -2.17 -12.77
C LEU A 576 -16.79 -3.21 -11.69
N ALA A 577 -16.01 -3.23 -10.61
CA ALA A 577 -16.16 -4.23 -9.57
C ALA A 577 -17.54 -4.19 -8.88
N GLN A 578 -18.15 -3.02 -8.78
CA GLN A 578 -19.50 -2.87 -8.20
C GLN A 578 -20.61 -3.38 -9.10
N LYS A 579 -20.50 -3.23 -10.41
CA LYS A 579 -21.63 -3.42 -11.32
C LYS A 579 -21.39 -4.45 -12.42
N ALA A 580 -20.16 -4.74 -12.81
CA ALA A 580 -19.87 -5.50 -14.02
C ALA A 580 -20.24 -7.00 -13.98
N ARG A 581 -20.44 -7.58 -12.78
CA ARG A 581 -20.83 -9.00 -12.62
C ARG A 581 -22.04 -9.39 -13.47
N ALA A 582 -23.12 -8.63 -13.42
CA ALA A 582 -24.34 -8.94 -14.13
C ALA A 582 -24.20 -8.78 -15.65
N SER A 583 -23.33 -7.88 -16.11
CA SER A 583 -23.04 -7.65 -17.53
C SER A 583 -22.03 -8.65 -18.11
N GLY A 584 -21.47 -9.55 -17.30
CA GLY A 584 -20.50 -10.56 -17.74
C GLY A 584 -19.11 -10.02 -18.04
N ILE A 585 -18.69 -8.94 -17.33
CA ILE A 585 -17.34 -8.41 -17.40
C ILE A 585 -16.65 -8.71 -16.08
N HIS A 586 -15.49 -9.36 -16.15
CA HIS A 586 -14.75 -9.87 -14.99
C HIS A 586 -13.31 -9.38 -15.02
N MET A 587 -12.67 -9.27 -13.86
CA MET A 587 -11.29 -8.77 -13.76
C MET A 587 -10.41 -9.74 -12.96
N LEU A 588 -9.22 -9.99 -13.47
CA LEU A 588 -8.08 -10.58 -12.76
C LEU A 588 -7.05 -9.47 -12.54
N LEU A 589 -6.95 -8.99 -11.31
CA LEU A 589 -6.07 -7.88 -10.93
C LEU A 589 -4.86 -8.43 -10.21
N ALA A 590 -3.69 -8.35 -10.81
CA ALA A 590 -2.49 -8.87 -10.19
C ALA A 590 -1.49 -7.75 -9.85
N THR A 591 -0.67 -7.97 -8.81
CA THR A 591 0.40 -7.05 -8.42
C THR A 591 1.53 -7.77 -7.68
N GLN A 592 2.76 -7.34 -7.93
CA GLN A 592 3.94 -7.75 -7.16
C GLN A 592 4.26 -6.79 -6.00
N ARG A 593 3.51 -5.67 -5.90
CA ARG A 593 3.69 -4.63 -4.87
C ARG A 593 2.46 -4.54 -3.98
N PRO A 594 2.36 -5.38 -2.94
CA PRO A 594 1.20 -5.41 -2.05
C PRO A 594 1.21 -4.25 -1.03
N SER A 595 1.33 -3.01 -1.52
CA SER A 595 1.27 -1.81 -0.69
C SER A 595 -0.15 -1.27 -0.57
N VAL A 596 -0.42 -0.45 0.45
CA VAL A 596 -1.73 0.16 0.70
C VAL A 596 -2.12 1.15 -0.41
N ASP A 597 -1.13 1.76 -1.06
CA ASP A 597 -1.32 2.69 -2.18
C ASP A 597 -1.78 1.98 -3.46
N VAL A 598 -1.48 0.68 -3.59
CA VAL A 598 -1.88 -0.16 -4.74
C VAL A 598 -3.16 -0.93 -4.42
N ILE A 599 -3.19 -1.60 -3.27
CA ILE A 599 -4.36 -2.36 -2.80
C ILE A 599 -5.12 -1.50 -1.81
N THR A 600 -5.81 -0.50 -2.36
CA THR A 600 -6.55 0.49 -1.56
C THR A 600 -7.78 -0.10 -0.88
N GLY A 601 -8.31 0.62 0.10
CA GLY A 601 -9.57 0.26 0.75
C GLY A 601 -10.74 0.17 -0.21
N LEU A 602 -10.77 1.01 -1.26
CA LEU A 602 -11.81 1.03 -2.28
C LEU A 602 -11.76 -0.23 -3.16
N ILE A 603 -10.57 -0.66 -3.58
CA ILE A 603 -10.38 -1.92 -4.32
C ILE A 603 -10.79 -3.11 -3.45
N LYS A 604 -10.32 -3.18 -2.20
CA LYS A 604 -10.63 -4.29 -1.29
C LYS A 604 -12.13 -4.43 -0.97
N ALA A 605 -12.84 -3.33 -0.86
CA ALA A 605 -14.27 -3.34 -0.60
C ALA A 605 -15.09 -3.92 -1.76
N ASN A 606 -14.60 -3.78 -3.00
CA ASN A 606 -15.32 -4.17 -4.21
C ASN A 606 -14.80 -5.47 -4.84
N VAL A 607 -13.58 -5.90 -4.50
CA VAL A 607 -12.96 -7.16 -4.92
C VAL A 607 -12.74 -8.06 -3.69
N PRO A 608 -13.78 -8.78 -3.26
CA PRO A 608 -13.70 -9.57 -2.02
C PRO A 608 -12.90 -10.85 -2.17
N THR A 609 -12.78 -11.40 -3.39
CA THR A 609 -12.03 -12.62 -3.65
C THR A 609 -10.55 -12.29 -3.83
N ARG A 610 -9.70 -12.97 -3.08
CA ARG A 610 -8.27 -12.64 -3.06
C ARG A 610 -7.40 -13.89 -3.03
N ILE A 611 -6.27 -13.80 -3.68
CA ILE A 611 -5.19 -14.78 -3.61
C ILE A 611 -3.92 -14.06 -3.16
N ALA A 612 -3.34 -14.54 -2.08
CA ALA A 612 -2.02 -14.11 -1.63
C ALA A 612 -1.01 -15.24 -1.84
N PHE A 613 -0.03 -15.02 -2.66
CA PHE A 613 1.20 -15.79 -2.72
C PHE A 613 2.15 -15.39 -1.59
N GLN A 614 3.33 -15.99 -1.53
CA GLN A 614 4.34 -15.64 -0.56
C GLN A 614 4.66 -14.14 -0.61
N VAL A 615 4.73 -13.53 0.58
CA VAL A 615 5.12 -12.12 0.78
C VAL A 615 6.25 -12.02 1.79
N SER A 616 6.98 -10.90 1.78
CA SER A 616 8.15 -10.70 2.64
C SER A 616 7.79 -10.33 4.08
N ALA A 617 6.67 -9.65 4.29
CA ALA A 617 6.30 -9.11 5.59
C ALA A 617 4.84 -9.43 5.98
N ARG A 618 4.59 -9.48 7.30
CA ARG A 618 3.22 -9.64 7.84
C ARG A 618 2.29 -8.50 7.45
N VAL A 619 2.84 -7.30 7.24
CA VAL A 619 2.08 -6.13 6.80
C VAL A 619 1.52 -6.36 5.41
N ASP A 620 2.31 -6.93 4.50
CA ASP A 620 1.89 -7.23 3.13
C ASP A 620 0.75 -8.26 3.12
N SER A 621 0.86 -9.31 3.94
CA SER A 621 -0.22 -10.31 4.11
C SER A 621 -1.52 -9.64 4.57
N ARG A 622 -1.46 -8.73 5.55
CA ARG A 622 -2.62 -7.96 6.01
C ARG A 622 -3.17 -7.02 4.94
N THR A 623 -2.30 -6.43 4.13
CA THR A 623 -2.74 -5.57 3.03
C THR A 623 -3.57 -6.36 2.02
N ILE A 624 -3.20 -7.60 1.72
CA ILE A 624 -3.92 -8.45 0.76
C ILE A 624 -5.15 -9.09 1.39
N LEU A 625 -4.97 -9.84 2.50
CA LEU A 625 -5.97 -10.76 3.06
C LEU A 625 -6.71 -10.20 4.29
N ASP A 626 -6.36 -9.02 4.77
CA ASP A 626 -6.76 -8.46 6.07
C ASP A 626 -6.31 -9.31 7.28
N GLN A 627 -5.47 -10.33 7.06
CA GLN A 627 -4.93 -11.23 8.07
C GLN A 627 -3.50 -11.67 7.74
N ILE A 628 -2.80 -12.21 8.74
CA ILE A 628 -1.43 -12.72 8.60
C ILE A 628 -1.45 -14.14 8.04
N GLY A 629 -0.31 -14.60 7.52
CA GLY A 629 -0.10 -16.00 7.13
C GLY A 629 0.57 -16.19 5.76
N ALA A 630 0.45 -15.23 4.84
CA ALA A 630 1.09 -15.31 3.53
C ALA A 630 2.63 -15.17 3.62
N GLU A 631 3.16 -14.58 4.68
CA GLU A 631 4.59 -14.50 4.97
C GLU A 631 5.23 -15.86 5.34
N ASN A 632 4.40 -16.85 5.66
CA ASN A 632 4.86 -18.21 6.04
C ASN A 632 4.69 -19.22 4.89
N LEU A 633 4.27 -18.77 3.72
CA LEU A 633 4.16 -19.61 2.52
C LEU A 633 5.53 -20.00 1.98
N LEU A 634 5.56 -21.07 1.18
CA LEU A 634 6.79 -21.69 0.69
C LEU A 634 7.33 -21.05 -0.61
N GLY A 635 6.55 -20.18 -1.26
CA GLY A 635 6.81 -19.73 -2.62
C GLY A 635 6.44 -20.78 -3.67
N HIS A 636 6.91 -20.61 -4.90
CA HIS A 636 6.71 -21.58 -5.99
C HIS A 636 5.26 -22.03 -6.19
N GLY A 637 4.30 -21.08 -6.12
CA GLY A 637 2.88 -21.37 -6.32
C GLY A 637 2.10 -21.66 -5.04
N ASP A 638 2.73 -21.75 -3.88
CA ASP A 638 2.01 -21.88 -2.61
C ASP A 638 1.25 -20.60 -2.27
N MET A 639 -0.05 -20.67 -2.08
CA MET A 639 -0.93 -19.52 -1.96
C MET A 639 -2.03 -19.71 -0.91
N LEU A 640 -2.54 -18.58 -0.42
CA LEU A 640 -3.74 -18.50 0.38
C LEU A 640 -4.87 -17.93 -0.49
N TYR A 641 -5.88 -18.74 -0.74
CA TYR A 641 -7.08 -18.35 -1.46
C TYR A 641 -8.20 -17.98 -0.47
N LEU A 642 -8.72 -16.77 -0.57
CA LEU A 642 -9.86 -16.27 0.20
C LEU A 642 -11.09 -16.24 -0.71
N PRO A 643 -11.99 -17.25 -0.60
CA PRO A 643 -13.23 -17.28 -1.36
C PRO A 643 -14.19 -16.16 -0.97
N PRO A 644 -15.10 -15.73 -1.87
CA PRO A 644 -16.10 -14.72 -1.54
C PRO A 644 -17.03 -15.21 -0.42
N GLY A 645 -17.36 -14.30 0.52
CA GLY A 645 -18.28 -14.60 1.62
C GLY A 645 -17.70 -15.40 2.77
N THR A 646 -16.39 -15.68 2.77
CA THR A 646 -15.70 -16.30 3.90
C THR A 646 -14.60 -15.36 4.45
N SER A 647 -14.29 -15.53 5.73
CA SER A 647 -13.16 -14.82 6.37
C SER A 647 -11.91 -15.70 6.54
N LEU A 648 -12.01 -16.99 6.24
CA LEU A 648 -10.91 -17.95 6.41
C LEU A 648 -10.29 -18.30 5.06
N PRO A 649 -9.02 -18.01 4.82
CA PRO A 649 -8.34 -18.40 3.60
C PRO A 649 -8.03 -19.90 3.61
N VAL A 650 -8.17 -20.49 2.44
CA VAL A 650 -7.79 -21.87 2.16
C VAL A 650 -6.39 -21.90 1.56
N ARG A 651 -5.50 -22.74 2.06
CA ARG A 651 -4.19 -22.97 1.46
C ARG A 651 -4.33 -23.84 0.22
N VAL A 652 -3.79 -23.39 -0.88
CA VAL A 652 -3.80 -24.08 -2.18
C VAL A 652 -2.40 -24.07 -2.76
N HIS A 653 -1.96 -25.21 -3.26
CA HIS A 653 -0.73 -25.31 -4.03
C HIS A 653 -1.06 -25.11 -5.50
N GLY A 654 -0.62 -23.98 -6.05
CA GLY A 654 -0.98 -23.50 -7.38
C GLY A 654 -0.59 -24.47 -8.48
N ALA A 655 -1.42 -24.54 -9.50
CA ALA A 655 -1.15 -25.33 -10.68
C ALA A 655 0.05 -24.75 -11.45
N PHE A 656 1.04 -25.58 -11.69
CA PHE A 656 2.23 -25.26 -12.47
C PHE A 656 1.98 -25.53 -13.96
N VAL A 657 2.40 -24.61 -14.79
CA VAL A 657 2.48 -24.77 -16.26
C VAL A 657 3.83 -24.23 -16.71
N ALA A 658 4.51 -24.95 -17.55
CA ALA A 658 5.80 -24.54 -18.09
C ALA A 658 5.61 -23.63 -19.32
N ASP A 659 6.57 -22.74 -19.56
CA ASP A 659 6.50 -21.76 -20.66
C ASP A 659 6.35 -22.43 -22.03
N HIS A 660 7.00 -23.58 -22.25
CA HIS A 660 6.89 -24.32 -23.50
C HIS A 660 5.47 -24.90 -23.72
N GLU A 661 4.73 -25.23 -22.65
CA GLU A 661 3.34 -25.67 -22.74
C GLU A 661 2.43 -24.50 -23.15
N VAL A 662 2.64 -23.32 -22.53
CA VAL A 662 1.93 -22.08 -22.90
C VAL A 662 2.14 -21.78 -24.39
N HIS A 663 3.38 -21.83 -24.86
CA HIS A 663 3.71 -21.58 -26.26
C HIS A 663 3.05 -22.58 -27.22
N ARG A 664 3.01 -23.89 -26.87
CA ARG A 664 2.32 -24.91 -27.66
C ARG A 664 0.82 -24.61 -27.81
N VAL A 665 0.15 -24.27 -26.70
CA VAL A 665 -1.28 -23.96 -26.70
C VAL A 665 -1.55 -22.67 -27.49
N VAL A 666 -0.78 -21.61 -27.27
CA VAL A 666 -0.93 -20.35 -28.01
C VAL A 666 -0.72 -20.54 -29.49
N LYS A 667 0.32 -21.28 -29.88
CA LYS A 667 0.56 -21.63 -31.29
C LYS A 667 -0.63 -22.37 -31.90
N HIS A 668 -1.21 -23.34 -31.22
CA HIS A 668 -2.41 -24.04 -31.63
C HIS A 668 -3.59 -23.08 -31.83
N LEU A 669 -3.87 -22.20 -30.86
CA LEU A 669 -4.96 -21.24 -30.93
C LEU A 669 -4.80 -20.23 -32.07
N ARG A 670 -3.58 -19.78 -32.39
CA ARG A 670 -3.30 -18.91 -33.54
C ARG A 670 -3.57 -19.60 -34.89
N THR A 671 -3.43 -20.93 -34.94
CA THR A 671 -3.76 -21.69 -36.15
C THR A 671 -5.27 -21.97 -36.27
N SER A 672 -6.02 -21.98 -35.19
CA SER A 672 -7.46 -22.24 -35.20
C SER A 672 -8.33 -21.00 -35.54
N GLY A 673 -7.74 -19.80 -35.52
CA GLY A 673 -8.48 -18.57 -35.85
C GLY A 673 -7.65 -17.30 -35.72
N THR A 674 -8.15 -16.21 -36.31
CA THR A 674 -7.55 -14.86 -36.17
C THR A 674 -8.36 -14.01 -35.19
N PRO A 675 -7.69 -13.14 -34.42
CA PRO A 675 -8.40 -12.23 -33.52
C PRO A 675 -9.23 -11.21 -34.30
N ARG A 676 -10.38 -10.84 -33.73
CA ARG A 676 -11.21 -9.73 -34.21
C ARG A 676 -11.02 -8.58 -33.22
N TYR A 677 -10.08 -7.70 -33.53
CA TYR A 677 -9.79 -6.54 -32.70
C TYR A 677 -10.86 -5.45 -32.84
N ILE A 678 -11.04 -4.67 -31.79
CA ILE A 678 -11.93 -3.51 -31.71
C ILE A 678 -11.02 -2.31 -31.44
N ASP A 679 -10.73 -1.50 -32.45
CA ASP A 679 -9.76 -0.41 -32.37
C ASP A 679 -10.19 0.69 -31.38
N GLU A 680 -11.50 0.92 -31.24
CA GLU A 680 -12.09 1.88 -30.29
C GLU A 680 -11.70 1.64 -28.82
N ILE A 681 -11.23 0.43 -28.49
CA ILE A 681 -10.80 0.09 -27.11
C ILE A 681 -9.54 0.89 -26.74
N LEU A 682 -8.64 1.12 -27.66
CA LEU A 682 -7.36 1.79 -27.44
C LEU A 682 -7.44 3.31 -27.67
N GLU A 683 -8.20 3.73 -28.68
CA GLU A 683 -8.27 5.15 -29.08
C GLU A 683 -8.92 6.07 -28.03
N GLY A 684 -9.76 5.53 -27.16
CA GLY A 684 -10.57 6.33 -26.23
C GLY A 684 -11.78 7.00 -26.93
N PRO A 685 -12.66 7.66 -26.19
CA PRO A 685 -13.90 8.20 -26.76
C PRO A 685 -13.62 9.37 -27.71
N SER A 686 -13.78 9.13 -29.00
CA SER A 686 -13.66 10.13 -30.08
C SER A 686 -14.85 11.09 -30.20
N SER A 687 -15.88 10.96 -29.38
CA SER A 687 -17.07 11.85 -29.37
C SER A 687 -17.53 12.15 -27.95
N PRO A 688 -17.96 13.39 -27.65
CA PRO A 688 -18.57 13.72 -26.38
C PRO A 688 -19.98 13.13 -26.30
N THR A 689 -20.10 11.87 -25.88
CA THR A 689 -21.39 11.34 -25.45
C THR A 689 -21.84 12.13 -24.23
N PRO A 690 -23.04 12.71 -24.18
CA PRO A 690 -23.51 13.45 -23.00
C PRO A 690 -23.51 12.48 -21.80
N SER A 691 -22.64 12.75 -20.85
CA SER A 691 -22.57 12.00 -19.61
C SER A 691 -23.86 12.21 -18.82
N LEU A 692 -24.73 11.22 -18.81
CA LEU A 692 -25.94 11.18 -17.96
C LEU A 692 -25.62 10.95 -16.48
N LEU A 693 -24.37 10.90 -16.11
CA LEU A 693 -23.86 10.65 -14.74
C LEU A 693 -22.57 11.42 -14.52
N GLY A 694 -22.63 12.70 -14.22
CA GLY A 694 -21.73 13.52 -13.39
C GLY A 694 -20.22 13.21 -13.32
N ILE A 695 -19.63 12.60 -14.34
CA ILE A 695 -18.17 12.46 -14.44
C ILE A 695 -17.71 13.52 -15.42
N ASP A 696 -17.16 14.61 -14.88
CA ASP A 696 -16.50 15.65 -15.64
C ASP A 696 -15.47 15.05 -16.58
N LYS A 697 -15.45 15.57 -17.82
CA LYS A 697 -14.46 15.28 -18.84
C LYS A 697 -13.08 15.27 -18.22
N ILE A 698 -12.42 14.13 -18.28
CA ILE A 698 -10.99 14.03 -17.99
C ILE A 698 -10.27 14.61 -19.19
N PRO A 699 -9.53 15.70 -19.07
CA PRO A 699 -8.75 16.21 -20.18
C PRO A 699 -7.60 15.24 -20.47
N LEU A 700 -7.56 14.72 -21.69
CA LEU A 700 -6.39 14.09 -22.27
C LEU A 700 -5.20 15.05 -22.16
N ILE A 701 -4.04 14.55 -21.78
CA ILE A 701 -2.77 15.23 -21.99
C ILE A 701 -2.60 15.27 -23.51
N GLY A 702 -2.90 16.44 -24.13
CA GLY A 702 -2.78 16.64 -25.58
C GLY A 702 -4.02 17.17 -26.32
N ALA A 703 -5.17 17.39 -25.66
CA ALA A 703 -6.26 18.10 -26.30
C ALA A 703 -5.95 19.60 -26.30
N ASP A 704 -5.84 20.17 -27.49
CA ASP A 704 -5.57 21.60 -27.71
C ASP A 704 -6.59 22.42 -26.93
N ALA A 705 -6.08 23.28 -26.07
CA ALA A 705 -6.93 24.19 -25.26
C ALA A 705 -7.59 25.26 -26.13
N GLU A 706 -7.27 25.34 -27.43
CA GLU A 706 -7.96 26.15 -28.45
C GLU A 706 -9.38 25.63 -28.71
N GLU A 707 -9.69 24.35 -28.46
CA GLU A 707 -11.05 23.81 -28.56
C GLU A 707 -11.92 24.09 -27.31
N ASP A 708 -11.38 24.76 -26.27
CA ASP A 708 -12.18 25.12 -25.10
C ASP A 708 -13.18 26.22 -25.47
N PRO A 709 -14.51 26.03 -25.27
CA PRO A 709 -15.54 26.99 -25.61
C PRO A 709 -15.38 28.36 -24.94
N LEU A 710 -14.54 28.46 -23.93
CA LEU A 710 -14.23 29.72 -23.24
C LEU A 710 -12.85 30.28 -23.60
N TYR A 711 -12.12 29.67 -24.54
CA TYR A 711 -10.79 30.10 -24.91
C TYR A 711 -10.82 31.53 -25.52
N ASP A 712 -11.71 31.80 -26.47
CA ASP A 712 -11.87 33.13 -27.08
C ASP A 712 -12.23 34.21 -26.05
N GLN A 713 -13.09 33.85 -25.09
CA GLN A 713 -13.43 34.77 -23.98
C GLN A 713 -12.23 35.00 -23.06
N ALA A 714 -11.38 33.96 -22.84
CA ALA A 714 -10.15 34.11 -22.07
C ALA A 714 -9.14 35.01 -22.78
N VAL A 715 -8.99 34.87 -24.11
CA VAL A 715 -8.17 35.75 -24.94
C VAL A 715 -8.67 37.20 -24.83
N GLN A 716 -9.98 37.39 -24.93
CA GLN A 716 -10.59 38.73 -24.84
C GLN A 716 -10.37 39.37 -23.44
N VAL A 717 -10.46 38.58 -22.37
CA VAL A 717 -10.15 39.01 -21.00
C VAL A 717 -8.69 39.46 -20.87
N VAL A 718 -7.75 38.74 -21.49
CA VAL A 718 -6.31 39.07 -21.45
C VAL A 718 -6.04 40.37 -22.24
N LEU A 719 -6.67 40.54 -23.42
CA LEU A 719 -6.53 41.72 -24.24
C LEU A 719 -7.15 42.97 -23.56
N ASP A 720 -8.36 42.87 -23.00
CA ASP A 720 -9.08 43.96 -22.31
C ASP A 720 -8.34 44.42 -21.05
N THR A 721 -7.81 43.49 -20.28
CA THR A 721 -7.13 43.79 -19.02
C THR A 721 -5.67 44.20 -19.21
N LYS A 722 -5.13 43.99 -20.40
CA LYS A 722 -3.71 44.20 -20.75
C LYS A 722 -2.77 43.46 -19.78
N LYS A 723 -3.23 42.34 -19.21
CA LYS A 723 -2.48 41.50 -18.28
C LYS A 723 -2.78 40.04 -18.52
N ALA A 724 -1.79 39.28 -18.94
CA ALA A 724 -1.88 37.84 -19.10
C ALA A 724 -1.62 37.15 -17.74
N SER A 725 -2.62 37.14 -16.86
CA SER A 725 -2.51 36.50 -15.55
C SER A 725 -3.55 35.40 -15.38
N ILE A 726 -3.09 34.21 -14.94
CA ILE A 726 -3.94 33.03 -14.68
C ILE A 726 -5.09 33.40 -13.71
N SER A 727 -4.77 34.11 -12.64
CA SER A 727 -5.76 34.56 -11.65
C SER A 727 -6.75 35.62 -12.17
N GLY A 728 -6.37 36.38 -13.20
CA GLY A 728 -7.25 37.32 -13.89
C GLY A 728 -8.32 36.60 -14.70
N VAL A 729 -7.90 35.63 -15.53
CA VAL A 729 -8.78 34.77 -16.32
C VAL A 729 -9.70 33.94 -15.42
N GLN A 730 -9.14 33.29 -14.38
CA GLN A 730 -9.88 32.50 -13.40
C GLN A 730 -11.06 33.29 -12.79
N ARG A 731 -10.80 34.51 -12.29
CA ARG A 731 -11.82 35.32 -11.60
C ARG A 731 -12.89 35.85 -12.54
N ARG A 732 -12.49 36.21 -13.75
CA ARG A 732 -13.41 36.86 -14.71
C ARG A 732 -14.34 35.85 -15.37
N LEU A 733 -13.82 34.66 -15.69
CA LEU A 733 -14.59 33.56 -16.28
C LEU A 733 -15.18 32.59 -15.24
N LYS A 734 -14.89 32.77 -13.94
CA LYS A 734 -15.33 31.89 -12.83
C LYS A 734 -15.00 30.42 -13.05
N ILE A 735 -13.80 30.12 -13.56
CA ILE A 735 -13.30 28.78 -13.86
C ILE A 735 -12.23 28.33 -12.86
N GLY A 736 -11.91 27.03 -12.83
CA GLY A 736 -10.85 26.49 -11.97
C GLY A 736 -9.45 26.96 -12.40
N TYR A 737 -8.52 27.06 -11.43
CA TYR A 737 -7.14 27.54 -11.65
C TYR A 737 -6.43 26.77 -12.78
N ASN A 738 -6.52 25.44 -12.79
CA ASN A 738 -5.86 24.58 -13.78
C ASN A 738 -6.40 24.77 -15.21
N ARG A 739 -7.69 25.14 -15.36
CA ARG A 739 -8.30 25.46 -16.65
C ARG A 739 -7.83 26.81 -17.15
N ALA A 740 -7.77 27.79 -16.26
CA ALA A 740 -7.24 29.12 -16.58
C ALA A 740 -5.75 29.08 -16.91
N ALA A 741 -4.97 28.26 -16.22
CA ALA A 741 -3.54 28.07 -16.47
C ALA A 741 -3.29 27.52 -17.87
N ARG A 742 -4.01 26.47 -18.27
CA ARG A 742 -3.90 25.89 -19.61
C ARG A 742 -4.26 26.86 -20.72
N MET A 743 -5.35 27.64 -20.57
CA MET A 743 -5.71 28.63 -21.56
C MET A 743 -4.59 29.69 -21.75
N VAL A 744 -3.96 30.14 -20.67
CA VAL A 744 -2.86 31.10 -20.75
C VAL A 744 -1.58 30.46 -21.32
N GLU A 745 -1.31 29.19 -21.05
CA GLU A 745 -0.21 28.41 -21.64
C GLU A 745 -0.42 28.18 -23.15
N THR A 746 -1.65 27.90 -23.56
CA THR A 746 -2.00 27.79 -24.99
C THR A 746 -1.89 29.13 -25.70
N MET A 747 -2.26 30.27 -25.05
CA MET A 747 -2.02 31.60 -25.59
C MET A 747 -0.52 31.90 -25.75
N GLU A 748 0.34 31.33 -24.86
CA GLU A 748 1.79 31.43 -24.97
C GLU A 748 2.30 30.58 -26.15
N ALA A 749 1.80 29.37 -26.32
CA ALA A 749 2.13 28.51 -27.46
C ALA A 749 1.65 29.09 -28.81
N ALA A 750 0.49 29.73 -28.83
CA ALA A 750 -0.06 30.43 -29.99
C ALA A 750 0.61 31.79 -30.28
N GLY A 751 1.57 32.23 -29.44
CA GLY A 751 2.29 33.49 -29.62
C GLY A 751 1.47 34.76 -29.29
N LEU A 752 0.33 34.64 -28.62
CA LEU A 752 -0.50 35.75 -28.17
C LEU A 752 0.11 36.45 -26.95
N VAL A 753 0.79 35.67 -26.09
CA VAL A 753 1.47 36.16 -24.89
C VAL A 753 2.90 35.63 -24.83
N GLY A 754 3.81 36.38 -24.26
CA GLY A 754 5.22 35.99 -24.09
C GLY A 754 5.44 35.03 -22.90
N PRO A 755 6.66 34.48 -22.79
CA PRO A 755 7.01 33.56 -21.71
C PRO A 755 6.96 34.21 -20.33
N LEU A 756 6.79 33.38 -19.30
CA LEU A 756 6.70 33.85 -17.92
C LEU A 756 8.00 34.53 -17.49
N GLN A 757 7.90 35.82 -17.13
CA GLN A 757 9.03 36.64 -16.66
C GLN A 757 9.32 36.35 -15.17
N SER A 758 10.51 36.77 -14.72
CA SER A 758 10.97 36.60 -13.32
C SER A 758 10.09 37.31 -12.27
N ASN A 759 9.25 38.25 -12.69
CA ASN A 759 8.30 38.97 -11.87
C ASN A 759 6.90 38.29 -11.81
N GLY A 760 6.72 37.11 -12.46
CA GLY A 760 5.45 36.39 -12.50
C GLY A 760 4.41 36.95 -13.51
N SER A 761 4.78 37.90 -14.39
CA SER A 761 3.93 38.40 -15.45
C SER A 761 4.34 37.83 -16.82
N ARG A 762 3.39 37.88 -17.77
CA ARG A 762 3.62 37.60 -19.20
C ARG A 762 3.31 38.83 -20.00
N GLU A 763 4.10 39.12 -21.01
CA GLU A 763 3.92 40.25 -21.94
C GLU A 763 2.92 39.85 -23.05
N ILE A 764 2.07 40.79 -23.48
CA ILE A 764 1.13 40.57 -24.60
C ILE A 764 1.83 40.95 -25.89
N LEU A 765 1.92 40.00 -26.82
CA LEU A 765 2.68 40.13 -28.06
C LEU A 765 1.81 40.65 -29.24
N VAL A 766 0.49 40.64 -29.11
CA VAL A 766 -0.44 41.09 -30.17
C VAL A 766 -0.66 42.61 -30.08
N PRO A 767 -0.52 43.37 -31.19
CA PRO A 767 -0.79 44.81 -31.18
C PRO A 767 -2.27 45.08 -30.90
N THR A 768 -2.53 45.98 -29.99
CA THR A 768 -3.86 46.40 -29.49
C THR A 768 -4.77 47.07 -30.55
N SER A 769 -4.34 47.18 -31.79
CA SER A 769 -5.11 47.86 -32.88
C SER A 769 -6.18 46.99 -33.54
N ALA A 770 -6.21 45.68 -33.31
CA ALA A 770 -7.22 44.79 -33.91
C ALA A 770 -8.57 44.77 -33.15
N ALA A 771 -8.63 45.32 -31.93
CA ALA A 771 -9.84 45.33 -31.10
C ALA A 771 -10.71 46.60 -31.33
N ASP A 772 -10.18 47.64 -31.96
CA ASP A 772 -10.93 48.91 -32.23
C ASP A 772 -11.67 48.90 -33.59
N GLU A 773 -11.31 48.00 -34.53
CA GLU A 773 -11.99 47.93 -35.83
C GLU A 773 -13.35 47.20 -35.81
N HIS A 774 -13.67 46.43 -34.75
CA HIS A 774 -14.99 45.77 -34.63
C HIS A 774 -16.02 46.57 -33.81
N ARG A 775 -15.71 47.83 -33.43
CA ARG A 775 -16.64 48.68 -32.69
C ARG A 775 -17.26 49.82 -33.51
N ALA A 776 -16.97 49.89 -34.82
CA ALA A 776 -17.50 50.94 -35.71
C ALA A 776 -18.32 50.35 -36.84
N THR A 777 -19.56 49.89 -36.56
CA THR A 777 -20.72 49.99 -37.46
C THR A 777 -21.99 49.89 -36.59
N PRO A 778 -22.74 51.01 -36.47
CA PRO A 778 -24.14 50.97 -36.15
C PRO A 778 -24.94 50.93 -37.46
N ASP A 779 -25.82 49.91 -37.60
CA ASP A 779 -27.21 50.05 -38.05
C ASP A 779 -27.85 48.66 -38.16
#